data_df233be994430abe7f1a287bfe63f064
#
_entry.id   df233be994430abe7f1a287bfe63f064
#
_cell.length_a   1.000
_cell.length_b   1.000
_cell.length_c   1.000
_cell.angle_alpha   90.00
_cell.angle_beta   90.00
_cell.angle_gamma   90.00
#
_symmetry.space_group_name_H-M   'P 1'
#
loop_
_entity.id
_entity.type
_entity.pdbx_description
1 polymer ?
#
loop_
_entity_poly.entity_id
_entity_poly.type
_entity_poly.pdbx_seq_one_letter_code
_entity_poly.pdbx_strand_id
1 'polypeptide(L)'
;MSDETQGAPQGPGETPRSNGQAEYGAESIKVLKGLDAVRKRPGMYIGDTDDGSGLHHMVYEVVDNAIDETLAGYASRVEVILNGDGSVTVTDDGRGIPVDMHEGEGVSAAEVIMTQLHAGGKFDQNSYKVSGGLHGVGVSVVNALSDWLKLKIYRGGKRHEMEFRRGDAVSPLVVTGEAPLRDNGEPLSGTEVTFFPSTETFAFIEFDRKTLEHRLRELAFLNSGVTIWLKDFRGAEPFEEVMSYEGGIEAFVRHLDKAKTPLIRDPIVIRGRRESVELDLSLWWNDGFHENVLCFTNNIPQKDGGTHLAAFRSSLTRIITGYAESSGATKREKVSLSGEDAREGLTCVLSVKVPDPKFSSQTKDKLVSSEVRPAVEGLVSEGLATWFEEHPNEARTIVQKIAEAAAAREAARKARELTRRKSALDITSLPGKLADCSEKDPAKSELFIVEGDSAGGSAKQARNRDNQAVLPLRGKILNVERARFDKMLSSDQIGTLITALGAGIGREDFDIEKIRYHKIVIMTDADVDGAHIRTLLLTFFYRQMPQVIERGYLYIAQPPLYKAAKGKSARYLKDDAELETFLIDEGVDGAALTLGSGEQLAGADLLALVQTARSAKANVDRLAARAPAFAIEQAALAGLLGEDGDPAAAAQRLNLYAEEGDGPWSGAAAATGGYVFTRMRRGVSESIVLDDLLLHAADALRLAERSKLLAQTFETPARFLRRDKVTEVRGPLDLFNAVMEAGRRGLSIQRYKGLGEMNPDQLWETTLDVEARTLLQVKVSHADDADDMFTRLMGDLVEPRREFIQDNALDAEVDV
;
A
#
# COMPACT_ATOMS: atom_id res chain seq x y z
N MET A 1 6.15 47.93 -79.74
CA MET A 1 6.32 46.77 -80.57
C MET A 1 6.33 45.62 -79.62
N SER A 2 5.20 45.09 -79.44
CA SER A 2 4.62 43.84 -80.04
C SER A 2 5.46 42.65 -79.59
N ASP A 3 5.04 41.55 -79.12
CA ASP A 3 3.71 40.93 -79.17
C ASP A 3 3.74 39.62 -78.38
N GLU A 4 2.55 39.29 -77.90
CA GLU A 4 1.89 37.95 -77.80
C GLU A 4 2.56 36.81 -76.99
N THR A 5 1.93 36.55 -75.85
CA THR A 5 1.00 35.43 -75.59
C THR A 5 1.35 34.01 -76.08
N GLN A 6 1.43 33.08 -75.18
CA GLN A 6 0.65 31.85 -75.30
C GLN A 6 0.64 31.03 -73.97
N GLY A 7 -0.51 30.67 -73.51
CA GLY A 7 -0.75 29.94 -72.34
C GLY A 7 -0.51 28.42 -72.54
N ALA A 8 -0.30 27.73 -71.41
CA ALA A 8 -0.29 26.27 -71.30
C ALA A 8 -0.85 25.86 -69.93
N PRO A 9 -1.31 24.67 -69.70
CA PRO A 9 -2.59 24.37 -69.08
C PRO A 9 -2.53 24.12 -67.59
N GLN A 10 -3.63 24.38 -66.93
CA GLN A 10 -3.88 24.11 -65.50
C GLN A 10 -3.83 22.59 -65.25
N GLY A 11 -2.97 22.14 -64.33
CA GLY A 11 -3.00 20.83 -63.67
C GLY A 11 -3.98 20.83 -62.48
N PRO A 12 -4.46 19.68 -62.02
CA PRO A 12 -5.60 19.57 -61.15
C PRO A 12 -5.31 19.92 -59.68
N GLY A 13 -6.32 20.43 -59.03
CA GLY A 13 -6.37 21.07 -57.72
C GLY A 13 -5.62 20.35 -56.58
N GLU A 14 -4.82 21.08 -55.89
CA GLU A 14 -4.38 20.78 -54.56
C GLU A 14 -5.51 21.10 -53.54
N THR A 15 -5.99 20.05 -52.87
CA THR A 15 -6.81 20.17 -51.71
C THR A 15 -6.01 20.86 -50.59
N PRO A 16 -6.60 21.83 -49.87
CA PRO A 16 -5.91 22.44 -48.73
C PRO A 16 -5.82 21.43 -47.59
N ARG A 17 -4.59 21.02 -47.30
CA ARG A 17 -4.27 20.37 -46.02
C ARG A 17 -4.48 21.39 -44.91
N SER A 18 -5.57 21.21 -44.14
CA SER A 18 -5.79 21.92 -42.90
C SER A 18 -4.79 21.42 -41.85
N ASN A 19 -3.61 22.02 -41.76
CA ASN A 19 -2.75 21.92 -40.59
C ASN A 19 -3.34 22.82 -39.50
N GLY A 20 -4.25 22.28 -38.72
CA GLY A 20 -4.71 22.89 -37.48
C GLY A 20 -3.66 22.72 -36.36
N GLN A 21 -2.47 23.27 -36.53
CA GLN A 21 -1.63 23.63 -35.40
C GLN A 21 -2.21 24.91 -34.83
N ALA A 22 -2.84 24.79 -33.66
CA ALA A 22 -3.22 25.97 -32.87
C ALA A 22 -1.95 26.80 -32.62
N GLU A 23 -1.89 28.02 -33.11
CA GLU A 23 -0.80 28.94 -32.88
C GLU A 23 -0.61 29.12 -31.36
N TYR A 24 0.60 28.83 -30.86
CA TYR A 24 0.97 29.03 -29.46
C TYR A 24 1.15 30.53 -29.22
N GLY A 25 0.02 31.21 -28.96
CA GLY A 25 -0.01 32.66 -28.68
C GLY A 25 -0.32 32.95 -27.21
N ALA A 26 -0.28 34.22 -26.83
CA ALA A 26 -0.59 34.67 -25.47
C ALA A 26 -1.97 34.21 -24.98
N GLU A 27 -2.96 34.03 -25.88
CA GLU A 27 -4.29 33.53 -25.57
C GLU A 27 -4.32 32.04 -25.18
N SER A 28 -3.29 31.27 -25.53
CA SER A 28 -3.16 29.87 -25.14
C SER A 28 -2.63 29.71 -23.70
N ILE A 29 -2.12 30.79 -23.08
CA ILE A 29 -1.62 30.80 -21.71
C ILE A 29 -2.79 30.99 -20.73
N LYS A 30 -3.27 29.88 -20.13
CA LYS A 30 -4.31 29.92 -19.09
C LYS A 30 -3.66 30.05 -17.70
N VAL A 31 -4.03 31.08 -16.97
CA VAL A 31 -3.65 31.23 -15.56
C VAL A 31 -4.72 30.53 -14.72
N LEU A 32 -4.34 29.47 -14.03
CA LEU A 32 -5.20 28.79 -13.06
C LEU A 32 -5.13 29.54 -11.73
N LYS A 33 -6.29 29.82 -11.13
CA LYS A 33 -6.39 30.57 -9.86
C LYS A 33 -6.88 29.64 -8.76
N GLY A 34 -6.39 29.85 -7.53
CA GLY A 34 -6.83 29.16 -6.34
C GLY A 34 -6.72 27.64 -6.47
N LEU A 35 -7.76 26.92 -6.04
CA LEU A 35 -7.81 25.46 -6.00
C LEU A 35 -8.00 24.78 -7.36
N ASP A 36 -8.29 25.52 -8.42
CA ASP A 36 -8.38 24.96 -9.79
C ASP A 36 -7.04 24.39 -10.27
N ALA A 37 -5.92 24.95 -9.82
CA ALA A 37 -4.60 24.43 -10.13
C ALA A 37 -4.39 23.03 -9.55
N VAL A 38 -4.88 22.82 -8.32
CA VAL A 38 -4.80 21.53 -7.61
C VAL A 38 -5.65 20.48 -8.32
N ARG A 39 -6.93 20.78 -8.59
CA ARG A 39 -7.85 19.86 -9.27
C ARG A 39 -7.35 19.44 -10.65
N LYS A 40 -6.69 20.36 -11.37
CA LYS A 40 -6.21 20.10 -12.73
C LYS A 40 -4.92 19.29 -12.77
N ARG A 41 -4.08 19.37 -11.73
CA ARG A 41 -2.82 18.65 -11.63
C ARG A 41 -2.61 18.13 -10.19
N PRO A 42 -3.47 17.23 -9.70
CA PRO A 42 -3.43 16.74 -8.32
C PRO A 42 -2.08 16.08 -8.01
N GLY A 43 -1.49 15.34 -8.95
CA GLY A 43 -0.21 14.66 -8.78
C GLY A 43 0.96 15.57 -8.40
N MET A 44 0.89 16.88 -8.65
CA MET A 44 1.92 17.84 -8.20
C MET A 44 1.83 18.16 -6.71
N TYR A 45 0.65 17.97 -6.08
CA TYR A 45 0.38 18.38 -4.70
C TYR A 45 0.24 17.21 -3.74
N ILE A 46 -0.38 16.11 -4.21
CA ILE A 46 -0.72 14.97 -3.34
C ILE A 46 0.00 13.66 -3.73
N GLY A 47 0.69 13.63 -4.88
CA GLY A 47 1.30 12.42 -5.41
C GLY A 47 0.40 11.68 -6.40
N ASP A 48 0.67 10.41 -6.64
CA ASP A 48 -0.05 9.59 -7.62
C ASP A 48 -1.51 9.37 -7.19
N THR A 49 -2.45 9.61 -8.12
CA THR A 49 -3.90 9.48 -7.89
C THR A 49 -4.44 8.11 -8.29
N ASP A 50 -3.62 7.29 -8.97
CA ASP A 50 -4.05 6.02 -9.55
C ASP A 50 -3.56 4.80 -8.75
N ASP A 51 -2.46 4.94 -7.98
CA ASP A 51 -1.88 3.84 -7.19
C ASP A 51 -2.28 3.84 -5.70
N GLY A 52 -3.14 4.77 -5.30
CA GLY A 52 -3.64 4.91 -3.92
C GLY A 52 -2.71 5.70 -2.98
N SER A 53 -1.47 6.00 -3.35
CA SER A 53 -0.54 6.74 -2.49
C SER A 53 -1.03 8.17 -2.21
N GLY A 54 -1.50 8.88 -3.22
CA GLY A 54 -2.08 10.22 -3.08
C GLY A 54 -3.34 10.23 -2.22
N LEU A 55 -4.16 9.17 -2.30
CA LEU A 55 -5.33 9.03 -1.44
C LEU A 55 -4.97 9.02 0.05
N HIS A 56 -4.00 8.19 0.44
CA HIS A 56 -3.53 8.12 1.84
C HIS A 56 -2.84 9.42 2.26
N HIS A 57 -2.17 10.11 1.34
CA HIS A 57 -1.53 11.39 1.62
C HIS A 57 -2.54 12.47 2.02
N MET A 58 -3.79 12.43 1.56
CA MET A 58 -4.84 13.34 2.04
C MET A 58 -5.03 13.20 3.56
N VAL A 59 -5.03 11.98 4.09
CA VAL A 59 -5.12 11.74 5.55
C VAL A 59 -3.88 12.30 6.25
N TYR A 60 -2.68 12.04 5.68
CA TYR A 60 -1.42 12.50 6.29
C TYR A 60 -1.35 14.03 6.39
N GLU A 61 -1.83 14.77 5.40
CA GLU A 61 -1.84 16.24 5.45
C GLU A 61 -2.75 16.77 6.57
N VAL A 62 -3.86 16.12 6.87
CA VAL A 62 -4.73 16.52 7.99
C VAL A 62 -4.13 16.10 9.33
N VAL A 63 -3.58 14.89 9.42
CA VAL A 63 -2.93 14.37 10.63
C VAL A 63 -1.69 15.19 10.97
N ASP A 64 -0.86 15.55 9.98
CA ASP A 64 0.34 16.36 10.20
C ASP A 64 -0.02 17.75 10.79
N ASN A 65 -1.20 18.30 10.48
CA ASN A 65 -1.68 19.54 11.14
C ASN A 65 -2.03 19.30 12.62
N ALA A 66 -2.65 18.17 12.97
CA ALA A 66 -2.93 17.78 14.34
C ALA A 66 -1.61 17.54 15.13
N ILE A 67 -0.63 16.90 14.50
CA ILE A 67 0.70 16.65 15.08
C ILE A 67 1.49 17.96 15.26
N ASP A 68 1.32 18.94 14.38
CA ASP A 68 1.96 20.27 14.55
C ASP A 68 1.41 21.00 15.80
N GLU A 69 0.11 20.84 16.14
CA GLU A 69 -0.45 21.32 17.42
C GLU A 69 0.18 20.61 18.62
N THR A 70 0.50 19.34 18.46
CA THR A 70 1.22 18.55 19.49
C THR A 70 2.66 19.02 19.65
N LEU A 71 3.39 19.23 18.57
CA LEU A 71 4.75 19.78 18.60
C LEU A 71 4.81 21.18 19.23
N ALA A 72 3.74 21.95 19.07
CA ALA A 72 3.56 23.24 19.70
C ALA A 72 3.15 23.13 21.19
N GLY A 73 2.84 21.94 21.70
CA GLY A 73 2.47 21.66 23.09
C GLY A 73 1.01 21.93 23.44
N TYR A 74 0.14 22.05 22.45
CA TYR A 74 -1.29 22.35 22.65
C TYR A 74 -2.22 21.16 22.46
N ALA A 75 -1.79 20.09 21.80
CA ALA A 75 -2.56 18.87 21.64
C ALA A 75 -1.84 17.68 22.27
N SER A 76 -2.60 16.70 22.73
CA SER A 76 -2.11 15.43 23.27
C SER A 76 -2.83 14.22 22.68
N ARG A 77 -3.95 14.44 22.00
CA ARG A 77 -4.78 13.40 21.41
C ARG A 77 -5.08 13.71 19.96
N VAL A 78 -4.88 12.71 19.11
CA VAL A 78 -5.30 12.72 17.71
C VAL A 78 -6.14 11.47 17.45
N GLU A 79 -7.25 11.62 16.75
CA GLU A 79 -8.14 10.52 16.42
C GLU A 79 -8.39 10.50 14.92
N VAL A 80 -8.20 9.33 14.30
CA VAL A 80 -8.43 9.08 12.88
C VAL A 80 -9.49 8.00 12.75
N ILE A 81 -10.60 8.31 12.07
CA ILE A 81 -11.74 7.41 11.92
C ILE A 81 -11.99 7.16 10.43
N LEU A 82 -11.96 5.90 10.02
CA LEU A 82 -12.45 5.44 8.73
C LEU A 82 -13.94 5.14 8.88
N ASN A 83 -14.77 6.02 8.33
CA ASN A 83 -16.23 5.93 8.49
C ASN A 83 -16.84 4.89 7.55
N GLY A 84 -17.98 4.36 7.93
CA GLY A 84 -18.74 3.37 7.15
C GLY A 84 -19.14 3.83 5.75
N ASP A 85 -19.33 5.14 5.55
CA ASP A 85 -19.67 5.75 4.26
C ASP A 85 -18.45 5.95 3.32
N GLY A 86 -17.24 5.61 3.79
CA GLY A 86 -15.98 5.78 3.05
C GLY A 86 -15.31 7.14 3.27
N SER A 87 -15.90 8.03 4.08
CA SER A 87 -15.24 9.27 4.50
C SER A 87 -14.20 9.02 5.60
N VAL A 88 -13.31 10.00 5.82
CA VAL A 88 -12.34 9.97 6.90
C VAL A 88 -12.54 11.17 7.80
N THR A 89 -12.53 10.94 9.11
CA THR A 89 -12.55 11.98 10.13
C THR A 89 -11.22 12.02 10.86
N VAL A 90 -10.61 13.21 10.98
CA VAL A 90 -9.44 13.45 11.82
C VAL A 90 -9.78 14.52 12.83
N THR A 91 -9.54 14.21 14.11
CA THR A 91 -9.83 15.12 15.23
C THR A 91 -8.58 15.32 16.08
N ASP A 92 -8.31 16.54 16.50
CA ASP A 92 -7.29 16.89 17.49
C ASP A 92 -7.92 17.62 18.69
N ASP A 93 -7.22 17.61 19.83
CA ASP A 93 -7.58 18.34 21.05
C ASP A 93 -6.77 19.63 21.24
N GLY A 94 -6.24 20.19 20.15
CA GLY A 94 -5.42 21.40 20.12
C GLY A 94 -6.19 22.70 20.35
N ARG A 95 -5.62 23.82 19.86
CA ARG A 95 -6.23 25.16 20.04
C ARG A 95 -7.47 25.41 19.17
N GLY A 96 -7.68 24.58 18.14
CA GLY A 96 -8.66 24.82 17.10
C GLY A 96 -8.21 25.91 16.09
N ILE A 97 -8.57 25.76 14.83
CA ILE A 97 -8.29 26.75 13.77
C ILE A 97 -8.86 28.11 14.16
N PRO A 98 -8.16 29.25 13.89
CA PRO A 98 -8.69 30.60 14.16
C PRO A 98 -10.02 30.85 13.43
N VAL A 99 -11.00 31.38 14.14
CA VAL A 99 -12.38 31.61 13.65
C VAL A 99 -12.68 33.06 13.34
N ASP A 100 -11.76 33.98 13.72
CA ASP A 100 -11.92 35.40 13.53
C ASP A 100 -11.91 35.78 12.05
N MET A 101 -12.50 36.92 11.73
CA MET A 101 -12.51 37.48 10.36
C MET A 101 -11.10 37.88 9.94
N HIS A 102 -10.67 37.42 8.76
CA HIS A 102 -9.39 37.85 8.18
C HIS A 102 -9.55 39.23 7.52
N GLU A 103 -8.83 40.25 8.04
CA GLU A 103 -9.00 41.63 7.62
C GLU A 103 -8.77 41.86 6.11
N GLY A 104 -7.88 41.13 5.49
CA GLY A 104 -7.54 41.28 4.06
C GLY A 104 -8.49 40.58 3.11
N GLU A 105 -9.18 39.46 3.54
CA GLU A 105 -9.98 38.62 2.66
C GLU A 105 -11.49 38.76 2.87
N GLY A 106 -11.92 39.38 4.01
CA GLY A 106 -13.32 39.59 4.33
C GLY A 106 -14.13 38.33 4.66
N VAL A 107 -13.46 37.21 4.87
CA VAL A 107 -14.01 35.92 5.31
C VAL A 107 -13.31 35.43 6.56
N SER A 108 -13.77 34.34 7.17
CA SER A 108 -13.14 33.78 8.37
C SER A 108 -11.72 33.27 8.06
N ALA A 109 -10.79 33.35 9.04
CA ALA A 109 -9.46 32.77 8.87
C ALA A 109 -9.52 31.27 8.57
N ALA A 110 -10.49 30.56 9.11
CA ALA A 110 -10.73 29.14 8.78
C ALA A 110 -11.05 28.95 7.30
N GLU A 111 -11.91 29.79 6.71
CA GLU A 111 -12.22 29.75 5.28
C GLU A 111 -10.99 30.03 4.42
N VAL A 112 -10.19 31.02 4.79
CA VAL A 112 -8.94 31.35 4.08
C VAL A 112 -8.00 30.14 4.06
N ILE A 113 -7.78 29.49 5.20
CA ILE A 113 -6.90 28.32 5.33
C ILE A 113 -7.42 27.13 4.47
N MET A 114 -8.74 26.97 4.39
CA MET A 114 -9.34 25.86 3.65
C MET A 114 -9.41 26.09 2.13
N THR A 115 -9.44 27.35 1.68
CA THR A 115 -9.72 27.68 0.27
C THR A 115 -8.56 28.33 -0.46
N GLN A 116 -7.54 28.78 0.25
CA GLN A 116 -6.39 29.47 -0.38
C GLN A 116 -5.10 28.66 -0.20
N LEU A 117 -4.31 28.60 -1.27
CA LEU A 117 -2.97 28.03 -1.23
C LEU A 117 -2.02 29.05 -0.58
N HIS A 118 -1.03 28.54 0.13
CA HIS A 118 -0.03 29.35 0.83
C HIS A 118 -0.62 30.28 1.91
N ALA A 119 -1.70 29.86 2.54
CA ALA A 119 -2.31 30.51 3.68
C ALA A 119 -2.14 29.66 4.95
N GLY A 120 -1.78 30.29 6.07
CA GLY A 120 -1.69 29.61 7.37
C GLY A 120 -0.75 30.26 8.37
N GLY A 121 -0.96 29.99 9.66
CA GLY A 121 -0.16 30.53 10.77
C GLY A 121 1.27 29.98 10.87
N LYS A 122 1.63 28.97 10.04
CA LYS A 122 2.95 28.33 10.05
C LYS A 122 4.05 29.19 9.38
N PHE A 123 3.68 30.25 8.71
CA PHE A 123 4.62 31.27 8.19
C PHE A 123 5.13 32.24 9.28
N ASP A 124 4.47 32.27 10.44
CA ASP A 124 4.91 33.04 11.59
C ASP A 124 5.69 32.15 12.58
N GLN A 125 7.00 32.40 12.68
CA GLN A 125 7.90 31.65 13.60
C GLN A 125 7.54 31.81 15.08
N ASN A 126 6.70 32.80 15.45
CA ASN A 126 6.22 32.95 16.81
C ASN A 126 5.09 31.93 17.15
N SER A 127 4.33 31.51 16.14
CA SER A 127 3.21 30.57 16.31
C SER A 127 3.65 29.13 16.28
N TYR A 128 4.65 28.79 15.44
CA TYR A 128 5.20 27.43 15.32
C TYR A 128 6.71 27.50 15.12
N LYS A 129 7.49 27.04 16.11
CA LYS A 129 8.96 27.02 16.03
C LYS A 129 9.48 25.89 15.14
N VAL A 130 8.76 24.80 15.08
CA VAL A 130 9.02 23.60 14.28
C VAL A 130 7.68 23.10 13.75
N SER A 131 7.59 22.81 12.48
CA SER A 131 6.37 22.31 11.84
C SER A 131 6.73 21.36 10.70
N GLY A 132 5.92 20.32 10.49
CA GLY A 132 5.97 19.45 9.32
C GLY A 132 5.35 20.10 8.08
N GLY A 133 4.29 20.89 8.28
CA GLY A 133 3.57 21.60 7.22
C GLY A 133 4.22 22.93 6.85
N LEU A 134 5.19 22.93 5.92
CA LEU A 134 5.99 24.11 5.58
C LEU A 134 5.37 25.03 4.53
N HIS A 135 4.46 24.54 3.69
CA HIS A 135 4.01 25.24 2.49
C HIS A 135 2.64 25.89 2.61
N GLY A 136 1.88 25.64 3.70
CA GLY A 136 0.54 26.19 3.90
C GLY A 136 -0.46 25.80 2.81
N VAL A 137 -0.32 24.57 2.27
CA VAL A 137 -1.17 24.06 1.17
C VAL A 137 -1.91 22.78 1.52
N GLY A 138 -1.50 22.01 2.53
CA GLY A 138 -1.97 20.65 2.79
C GLY A 138 -3.49 20.54 2.89
N VAL A 139 -4.11 21.20 3.85
CA VAL A 139 -5.55 21.07 4.07
C VAL A 139 -6.39 21.68 2.94
N SER A 140 -5.93 22.74 2.28
CA SER A 140 -6.61 23.31 1.12
C SER A 140 -6.53 22.39 -0.11
N VAL A 141 -5.46 21.61 -0.24
CA VAL A 141 -5.35 20.53 -1.24
C VAL A 141 -6.34 19.42 -0.92
N VAL A 142 -6.44 18.96 0.34
CA VAL A 142 -7.45 17.97 0.75
C VAL A 142 -8.86 18.46 0.42
N ASN A 143 -9.18 19.70 0.73
CA ASN A 143 -10.46 20.30 0.41
C ASN A 143 -10.73 20.32 -1.11
N ALA A 144 -9.75 20.73 -1.92
CA ALA A 144 -9.86 20.78 -3.38
C ALA A 144 -10.12 19.41 -4.02
N LEU A 145 -9.58 18.34 -3.44
CA LEU A 145 -9.65 16.96 -3.94
C LEU A 145 -10.73 16.11 -3.25
N SER A 146 -11.61 16.74 -2.48
CA SER A 146 -12.75 16.09 -1.83
C SER A 146 -14.06 16.45 -2.55
N ASP A 147 -14.97 15.50 -2.71
CA ASP A 147 -16.34 15.78 -3.17
C ASP A 147 -17.08 16.62 -2.14
N TRP A 148 -16.85 16.34 -0.87
CA TRP A 148 -17.28 17.19 0.23
C TRP A 148 -16.31 17.12 1.40
N LEU A 149 -16.25 18.22 2.17
CA LEU A 149 -15.51 18.33 3.41
C LEU A 149 -16.33 19.09 4.43
N LYS A 150 -16.36 18.59 5.68
CA LYS A 150 -16.97 19.21 6.84
C LYS A 150 -15.89 19.57 7.86
N LEU A 151 -15.93 20.80 8.30
CA LEU A 151 -15.01 21.35 9.29
C LEU A 151 -15.79 21.71 10.54
N LYS A 152 -15.36 21.17 11.70
CA LYS A 152 -15.84 21.59 13.01
C LYS A 152 -14.67 22.11 13.83
N ILE A 153 -14.86 23.25 14.48
CA ILE A 153 -13.84 23.91 15.28
C ILE A 153 -14.42 24.17 16.67
N TYR A 154 -13.73 23.69 17.68
CA TYR A 154 -14.03 23.95 19.09
C TYR A 154 -13.04 24.99 19.59
N ARG A 155 -13.52 26.26 19.74
CA ARG A 155 -12.68 27.38 20.15
C ARG A 155 -13.47 28.41 20.92
N GLY A 156 -12.89 28.94 22.01
CA GLY A 156 -13.53 29.95 22.84
C GLY A 156 -14.84 29.45 23.51
N GLY A 157 -14.94 28.14 23.81
CA GLY A 157 -16.11 27.51 24.40
C GLY A 157 -17.27 27.31 23.44
N LYS A 158 -17.07 27.59 22.14
CA LYS A 158 -18.11 27.46 21.11
C LYS A 158 -17.73 26.41 20.06
N ARG A 159 -18.76 25.81 19.45
CA ARG A 159 -18.65 24.94 18.28
C ARG A 159 -18.99 25.73 17.03
N HIS A 160 -18.03 25.76 16.11
CA HIS A 160 -18.16 26.39 14.81
C HIS A 160 -18.16 25.30 13.73
N GLU A 161 -18.98 25.45 12.70
CA GLU A 161 -19.08 24.47 11.62
C GLU A 161 -19.08 25.18 10.25
N MET A 162 -18.49 24.50 9.26
CA MET A 162 -18.44 24.91 7.89
C MET A 162 -18.39 23.69 6.97
N GLU A 163 -19.06 23.76 5.82
CA GLU A 163 -19.07 22.72 4.81
C GLU A 163 -18.51 23.26 3.49
N PHE A 164 -17.79 22.38 2.80
CA PHE A 164 -17.20 22.63 1.50
C PHE A 164 -17.65 21.57 0.50
N ARG A 165 -17.76 21.97 -0.76
CA ARG A 165 -18.01 21.08 -1.88
C ARG A 165 -16.98 21.34 -2.96
N ARG A 166 -16.16 20.33 -3.26
CA ARG A 166 -15.09 20.43 -4.27
C ARG A 166 -14.19 21.65 -4.06
N GLY A 167 -13.84 21.95 -2.81
CA GLY A 167 -13.00 23.05 -2.45
C GLY A 167 -13.69 24.38 -2.22
N ASP A 168 -14.95 24.55 -2.63
CA ASP A 168 -15.68 25.80 -2.48
C ASP A 168 -16.55 25.76 -1.20
N ALA A 169 -16.58 26.88 -0.46
CA ALA A 169 -17.43 27.03 0.72
C ALA A 169 -18.91 27.01 0.36
N VAL A 170 -19.69 26.15 1.00
CA VAL A 170 -21.16 26.09 0.81
C VAL A 170 -21.85 27.23 1.55
N SER A 171 -21.32 27.58 2.72
CA SER A 171 -21.84 28.65 3.58
C SER A 171 -20.70 29.22 4.44
N PRO A 172 -20.84 30.45 4.94
CA PRO A 172 -19.85 31.00 5.89
C PRO A 172 -19.75 30.16 7.16
N LEU A 173 -18.64 30.30 7.89
CA LEU A 173 -18.46 29.69 9.20
C LEU A 173 -19.54 30.15 10.17
N VAL A 174 -20.28 29.21 10.77
CA VAL A 174 -21.37 29.50 11.71
C VAL A 174 -21.15 28.87 13.07
N VAL A 175 -21.60 29.53 14.14
CA VAL A 175 -21.66 28.98 15.48
C VAL A 175 -22.91 28.11 15.59
N THR A 176 -22.70 26.81 15.81
CA THR A 176 -23.80 25.81 15.88
C THR A 176 -24.15 25.41 17.31
N GLY A 177 -23.35 25.82 18.30
CA GLY A 177 -23.62 25.52 19.70
C GLY A 177 -22.44 25.82 20.61
N GLU A 178 -22.58 25.40 21.87
CA GLU A 178 -21.47 25.41 22.82
C GLU A 178 -20.57 24.20 22.59
N ALA A 179 -19.28 24.36 22.93
CA ALA A 179 -18.35 23.22 22.90
C ALA A 179 -18.73 22.21 24.00
N PRO A 180 -18.66 20.89 23.71
CA PRO A 180 -18.83 19.87 24.75
C PRO A 180 -17.83 20.07 25.89
N LEU A 181 -18.19 19.66 27.10
CA LEU A 181 -17.29 19.69 28.24
C LEU A 181 -16.44 18.42 28.28
N ARG A 182 -15.16 18.58 28.61
CA ARG A 182 -14.25 17.49 28.96
C ARG A 182 -14.61 16.94 30.35
N ASP A 183 -14.07 15.78 30.72
CA ASP A 183 -14.29 15.16 32.04
C ASP A 183 -13.87 16.06 33.20
N ASN A 184 -12.93 16.97 32.97
CA ASN A 184 -12.48 17.98 33.94
C ASN A 184 -13.41 19.19 34.05
N GLY A 185 -14.49 19.26 33.27
CA GLY A 185 -15.45 20.36 33.23
C GLY A 185 -15.05 21.56 32.37
N GLU A 186 -13.90 21.51 31.69
CA GLU A 186 -13.46 22.55 30.73
C GLU A 186 -14.09 22.34 29.35
N PRO A 187 -14.40 23.41 28.60
CA PRO A 187 -14.85 23.27 27.22
C PRO A 187 -13.82 22.56 26.35
N LEU A 188 -14.29 21.67 25.49
CA LEU A 188 -13.45 21.02 24.47
C LEU A 188 -12.83 22.09 23.55
N SER A 189 -11.58 21.94 23.20
CA SER A 189 -10.89 22.70 22.16
C SER A 189 -10.32 21.75 21.14
N GLY A 190 -10.14 22.19 19.89
CA GLY A 190 -9.55 21.38 18.82
C GLY A 190 -10.22 21.56 17.48
N THR A 191 -9.80 20.77 16.53
CA THR A 191 -10.34 20.76 15.16
C THR A 191 -10.78 19.36 14.78
N GLU A 192 -11.91 19.26 14.10
CA GLU A 192 -12.41 18.03 13.47
C GLU A 192 -12.59 18.29 11.96
N VAL A 193 -11.91 17.51 11.14
CA VAL A 193 -12.02 17.56 9.68
C VAL A 193 -12.54 16.21 9.20
N THR A 194 -13.70 16.21 8.56
CA THR A 194 -14.25 15.03 7.89
C THR A 194 -14.31 15.29 6.39
N PHE A 195 -13.76 14.39 5.59
CA PHE A 195 -13.74 14.55 4.14
C PHE A 195 -14.03 13.25 3.41
N PHE A 196 -14.63 13.37 2.21
CA PHE A 196 -14.86 12.27 1.30
C PHE A 196 -14.09 12.52 0.01
N PRO A 197 -13.16 11.63 -0.39
CA PRO A 197 -12.31 11.81 -1.57
C PRO A 197 -13.13 11.91 -2.86
N SER A 198 -12.67 12.72 -3.81
CA SER A 198 -13.34 12.87 -5.09
C SER A 198 -13.15 11.66 -5.99
N THR A 199 -14.27 11.05 -6.41
CA THR A 199 -14.30 9.94 -7.36
C THR A 199 -13.91 10.34 -8.79
N GLU A 200 -13.88 11.65 -9.09
CA GLU A 200 -13.37 12.17 -10.36
C GLU A 200 -11.85 12.29 -10.38
N THR A 201 -11.21 12.36 -9.19
CA THR A 201 -9.76 12.55 -9.06
C THR A 201 -9.02 11.23 -8.82
N PHE A 202 -9.57 10.38 -7.97
CA PHE A 202 -8.90 9.13 -7.56
C PHE A 202 -9.53 7.93 -8.26
N ALA A 203 -8.68 7.08 -8.87
CA ALA A 203 -9.12 5.83 -9.47
C ALA A 203 -9.69 4.85 -8.43
N PHE A 204 -9.19 4.92 -7.21
CA PHE A 204 -9.66 4.16 -6.04
C PHE A 204 -9.85 5.10 -4.87
N ILE A 205 -10.95 4.94 -4.14
CA ILE A 205 -11.28 5.75 -2.96
C ILE A 205 -11.31 4.92 -1.66
N GLU A 206 -10.86 3.67 -1.72
CA GLU A 206 -10.77 2.80 -0.54
C GLU A 206 -9.44 3.00 0.17
N PHE A 207 -9.50 3.47 1.43
CA PHE A 207 -8.32 3.63 2.27
C PHE A 207 -7.83 2.27 2.77
N ASP A 208 -6.53 1.98 2.61
CA ASP A 208 -5.92 0.84 3.27
C ASP A 208 -5.58 1.18 4.72
N ARG A 209 -6.23 0.47 5.65
CA ARG A 209 -6.05 0.67 7.09
C ARG A 209 -4.60 0.43 7.52
N LYS A 210 -3.95 -0.62 6.98
CA LYS A 210 -2.57 -0.96 7.36
C LYS A 210 -1.57 0.14 6.98
N THR A 211 -1.75 0.75 5.83
CA THR A 211 -0.95 1.89 5.36
C THR A 211 -1.09 3.10 6.30
N LEU A 212 -2.31 3.39 6.76
CA LEU A 212 -2.54 4.48 7.72
C LEU A 212 -1.97 4.12 9.10
N GLU A 213 -2.22 2.91 9.59
CA GLU A 213 -1.72 2.38 10.86
C GLU A 213 -0.20 2.53 10.97
N HIS A 214 0.52 2.15 9.91
CA HIS A 214 1.97 2.29 9.83
C HIS A 214 2.41 3.75 10.08
N ARG A 215 1.89 4.69 9.32
CA ARG A 215 2.26 6.11 9.43
C ARG A 215 1.86 6.73 10.77
N LEU A 216 0.70 6.39 11.29
CA LEU A 216 0.23 6.87 12.60
C LEU A 216 1.12 6.32 13.73
N ARG A 217 1.57 5.08 13.62
CA ARG A 217 2.51 4.46 14.57
C ARG A 217 3.86 5.15 14.57
N GLU A 218 4.43 5.46 13.39
CA GLU A 218 5.65 6.28 13.29
C GLU A 218 5.49 7.63 14.02
N LEU A 219 4.38 8.33 13.76
CA LEU A 219 4.11 9.63 14.37
C LEU A 219 3.98 9.54 15.90
N ALA A 220 3.36 8.47 16.42
CA ALA A 220 3.25 8.24 17.84
C ALA A 220 4.60 7.95 18.50
N PHE A 221 5.51 7.22 17.83
CA PHE A 221 6.88 7.01 18.31
C PHE A 221 7.73 8.29 18.27
N LEU A 222 7.58 9.09 17.23
CA LEU A 222 8.35 10.35 17.07
C LEU A 222 7.90 11.44 18.02
N ASN A 223 6.68 11.36 18.55
CA ASN A 223 6.10 12.38 19.42
C ASN A 223 5.68 11.75 20.76
N SER A 224 6.66 11.46 21.62
CA SER A 224 6.40 10.91 22.95
C SER A 224 5.42 11.78 23.74
N GLY A 225 4.39 11.15 24.32
CA GLY A 225 3.32 11.84 25.05
C GLY A 225 2.06 12.10 24.23
N VAL A 226 2.07 11.81 22.92
CA VAL A 226 0.87 11.82 22.08
C VAL A 226 0.18 10.48 22.14
N THR A 227 -1.16 10.51 22.17
CA THR A 227 -2.00 9.33 21.97
C THR A 227 -2.74 9.47 20.64
N ILE A 228 -2.49 8.55 19.72
CA ILE A 228 -3.16 8.49 18.41
C ILE A 228 -4.11 7.31 18.41
N TRP A 229 -5.37 7.55 18.07
CA TRP A 229 -6.42 6.54 17.92
C TRP A 229 -6.69 6.31 16.45
N LEU A 230 -6.66 5.05 16.01
CA LEU A 230 -7.13 4.65 14.69
C LEU A 230 -8.38 3.78 14.87
N LYS A 231 -9.48 4.21 14.29
CA LYS A 231 -10.75 3.48 14.29
C LYS A 231 -11.19 3.19 12.88
N ASP A 232 -11.65 1.98 12.63
CA ASP A 232 -12.18 1.57 11.32
C ASP A 232 -13.58 0.96 11.52
N PHE A 233 -14.58 1.68 11.05
CA PHE A 233 -15.99 1.29 11.12
C PHE A 233 -16.53 0.76 9.80
N ARG A 234 -15.68 0.44 8.82
CA ARG A 234 -16.10 -0.04 7.51
C ARG A 234 -16.41 -1.54 7.50
N GLY A 235 -15.80 -2.31 8.39
CA GLY A 235 -16.02 -3.75 8.51
C GLY A 235 -17.23 -4.12 9.37
N ALA A 236 -17.57 -5.41 9.39
CA ALA A 236 -18.61 -5.97 10.27
C ALA A 236 -18.24 -5.86 11.76
N GLU A 237 -16.95 -5.89 12.08
CA GLU A 237 -16.42 -5.65 13.40
C GLU A 237 -15.67 -4.32 13.43
N PRO A 238 -15.99 -3.43 14.37
CA PRO A 238 -15.22 -2.23 14.57
C PRO A 238 -13.78 -2.58 14.95
N PHE A 239 -12.83 -1.96 14.29
CA PHE A 239 -11.44 -2.03 14.68
C PHE A 239 -11.06 -0.75 15.41
N GLU A 240 -10.31 -0.90 16.49
CA GLU A 240 -9.78 0.23 17.25
C GLU A 240 -8.36 -0.11 17.72
N GLU A 241 -7.41 0.78 17.44
CA GLU A 241 -6.03 0.70 17.90
C GLU A 241 -5.62 2.02 18.54
N VAL A 242 -4.95 1.92 19.68
CA VAL A 242 -4.43 3.05 20.44
C VAL A 242 -2.91 3.01 20.39
N MET A 243 -2.31 4.04 19.84
CA MET A 243 -0.86 4.17 19.68
C MET A 243 -0.37 5.27 20.63
N SER A 244 0.36 4.87 21.67
CA SER A 244 0.96 5.79 22.65
C SER A 244 2.26 5.17 23.18
N TYR A 245 3.38 5.84 22.95
CA TYR A 245 4.70 5.29 23.24
C TYR A 245 5.53 6.29 24.07
N GLU A 246 5.50 6.12 25.38
CA GLU A 246 6.28 6.98 26.31
C GLU A 246 7.80 6.93 26.07
N GLY A 247 8.31 5.78 25.60
CA GLY A 247 9.73 5.60 25.28
C GLY A 247 10.21 6.35 24.03
N GLY A 248 9.28 6.89 23.21
CA GLY A 248 9.64 7.65 22.00
C GLY A 248 10.47 6.85 21.01
N ILE A 249 11.54 7.45 20.46
CA ILE A 249 12.41 6.79 19.46
C ILE A 249 13.18 5.58 19.98
N GLU A 250 13.40 5.45 21.27
CA GLU A 250 13.99 4.24 21.86
C GLU A 250 13.00 3.06 21.72
N ALA A 251 11.74 3.29 22.08
CA ALA A 251 10.69 2.29 21.88
C ALA A 251 10.49 1.98 20.39
N PHE A 252 10.70 2.95 19.50
CA PHE A 252 10.64 2.74 18.06
C PHE A 252 11.73 1.78 17.57
N VAL A 253 12.98 1.96 17.97
CA VAL A 253 14.08 1.03 17.63
C VAL A 253 13.81 -0.37 18.18
N ARG A 254 13.29 -0.48 19.41
CA ARG A 254 12.88 -1.78 19.99
C ARG A 254 11.76 -2.44 19.19
N HIS A 255 10.81 -1.63 18.70
CA HIS A 255 9.73 -2.13 17.84
C HIS A 255 10.25 -2.65 16.50
N LEU A 256 11.17 -1.93 15.84
CA LEU A 256 11.78 -2.34 14.58
C LEU A 256 12.61 -3.63 14.70
N ASP A 257 13.21 -3.87 15.85
CA ASP A 257 14.07 -5.03 16.10
C ASP A 257 13.38 -6.17 16.88
N LYS A 258 12.05 -6.10 17.07
CA LYS A 258 11.30 -7.13 17.84
C LYS A 258 11.50 -8.56 17.31
N ALA A 259 11.79 -8.71 16.02
CA ALA A 259 12.04 -10.00 15.35
C ALA A 259 13.54 -10.33 15.21
N LYS A 260 14.44 -9.57 15.84
CA LYS A 260 15.90 -9.75 15.77
C LYS A 260 16.49 -9.96 17.17
N THR A 261 17.71 -10.47 17.25
CA THR A 261 18.41 -10.68 18.54
C THR A 261 19.37 -9.53 18.80
N PRO A 262 19.15 -8.70 19.82
CA PRO A 262 20.03 -7.57 20.11
C PRO A 262 21.37 -8.02 20.68
N LEU A 263 22.45 -7.32 20.34
CA LEU A 263 23.80 -7.58 20.85
C LEU A 263 24.06 -6.94 22.23
N ILE A 264 23.37 -5.87 22.53
CA ILE A 264 23.43 -5.14 23.80
C ILE A 264 22.01 -5.01 24.35
N ARG A 265 21.91 -4.89 25.68
CA ARG A 265 20.62 -4.92 26.38
C ARG A 265 19.68 -3.79 25.97
N ASP A 266 20.21 -2.58 25.93
CA ASP A 266 19.42 -1.36 25.71
C ASP A 266 19.95 -0.59 24.51
N PRO A 267 19.09 0.07 23.70
CA PRO A 267 19.53 0.94 22.62
C PRO A 267 20.36 2.12 23.13
N ILE A 268 21.29 2.59 22.32
CA ILE A 268 22.04 3.83 22.57
C ILE A 268 21.15 5.00 22.17
N VAL A 269 20.91 5.93 23.11
CA VAL A 269 20.10 7.11 22.88
C VAL A 269 20.95 8.36 23.00
N ILE A 270 20.91 9.22 22.00
CA ILE A 270 21.62 10.51 21.98
C ILE A 270 20.59 11.61 21.71
N ARG A 271 20.41 12.52 22.68
CA ARG A 271 19.53 13.68 22.58
C ARG A 271 20.33 14.94 22.80
N GLY A 272 20.06 15.94 22.01
CA GLY A 272 20.73 17.22 22.20
C GLY A 272 20.28 18.28 21.25
N ARG A 273 20.64 19.52 21.56
CA ARG A 273 20.39 20.67 20.72
C ARG A 273 21.68 21.44 20.49
N ARG A 274 21.92 21.78 19.22
CA ARG A 274 23.04 22.63 18.84
C ARG A 274 22.56 23.68 17.87
N GLU A 275 22.74 24.94 18.24
CA GLU A 275 22.18 26.11 17.54
C GLU A 275 20.64 25.98 17.40
N SER A 276 20.12 25.92 16.19
CA SER A 276 18.70 25.79 15.91
C SER A 276 18.26 24.34 15.64
N VAL A 277 19.20 23.38 15.60
CA VAL A 277 18.93 21.98 15.29
C VAL A 277 18.81 21.17 16.59
N GLU A 278 17.72 20.47 16.75
CA GLU A 278 17.52 19.47 17.80
C GLU A 278 17.64 18.07 17.18
N LEU A 279 18.41 17.21 17.87
CA LEU A 279 18.65 15.84 17.48
C LEU A 279 18.03 14.89 18.51
N ASP A 280 17.28 13.91 18.01
CA ASP A 280 16.84 12.74 18.75
C ASP A 280 17.26 11.51 17.94
N LEU A 281 18.16 10.68 18.51
CA LEU A 281 18.80 9.56 17.84
C LEU A 281 18.78 8.35 18.75
N SER A 282 18.32 7.22 18.22
CA SER A 282 18.42 5.92 18.86
C SER A 282 19.03 4.90 17.91
N LEU A 283 19.97 4.10 18.42
CA LEU A 283 20.65 3.06 17.63
C LEU A 283 20.83 1.78 18.44
N TRP A 284 20.69 0.65 17.76
CA TRP A 284 20.83 -0.67 18.36
C TRP A 284 21.45 -1.65 17.38
N TRP A 285 22.43 -2.41 17.82
CA TRP A 285 23.02 -3.47 17.02
C TRP A 285 22.38 -4.81 17.35
N ASN A 286 22.09 -5.58 16.33
CA ASN A 286 21.55 -6.93 16.38
C ASN A 286 22.47 -7.94 15.68
N ASP A 287 22.12 -9.22 15.72
CA ASP A 287 22.88 -10.32 15.11
C ASP A 287 22.75 -10.41 13.59
N GLY A 288 21.89 -9.60 12.99
CA GLY A 288 21.66 -9.54 11.54
C GLY A 288 22.85 -8.99 10.74
N PHE A 289 22.68 -8.96 9.42
CA PHE A 289 23.71 -8.51 8.46
C PHE A 289 23.33 -7.23 7.71
N HIS A 290 22.13 -6.71 7.95
CA HIS A 290 21.57 -5.58 7.21
C HIS A 290 21.50 -4.33 8.07
N GLU A 291 21.72 -3.17 7.43
CA GLU A 291 21.52 -1.85 8.03
C GLU A 291 20.05 -1.44 7.82
N ASN A 292 19.37 -1.01 8.89
CA ASN A 292 18.07 -0.39 8.84
C ASN A 292 18.13 1.00 9.51
N VAL A 293 18.07 2.07 8.71
CA VAL A 293 18.18 3.45 9.21
C VAL A 293 17.03 4.27 8.70
N LEU A 294 16.14 4.65 9.62
CA LEU A 294 15.03 5.56 9.36
C LEU A 294 15.43 6.99 9.69
N CYS A 295 15.20 7.90 8.77
CA CYS A 295 15.55 9.30 8.89
C CYS A 295 14.30 10.18 8.85
N PHE A 296 14.22 11.13 9.80
CA PHE A 296 13.09 12.06 9.90
C PHE A 296 13.58 13.50 10.09
N THR A 297 12.88 14.43 9.45
CA THR A 297 13.02 15.87 9.68
C THR A 297 11.65 16.45 9.97
N ASN A 298 11.44 17.03 11.16
CA ASN A 298 10.13 17.55 11.60
C ASN A 298 9.02 16.50 11.41
N ASN A 299 9.27 15.27 11.83
CA ASN A 299 8.40 14.08 11.66
C ASN A 299 8.19 13.58 10.23
N ILE A 300 8.74 14.24 9.21
CA ILE A 300 8.63 13.81 7.81
C ILE A 300 9.71 12.78 7.51
N PRO A 301 9.38 11.60 6.96
CA PRO A 301 10.37 10.59 6.60
C PRO A 301 11.17 11.02 5.36
N GLN A 302 12.49 10.82 5.39
CA GLN A 302 13.37 11.02 4.24
C GLN A 302 13.85 9.68 3.70
N LYS A 303 13.22 9.20 2.64
CA LYS A 303 13.58 7.94 1.97
C LYS A 303 15.01 7.97 1.41
N ASP A 304 15.42 9.10 0.86
CA ASP A 304 16.76 9.33 0.29
C ASP A 304 17.77 9.90 1.32
N GLY A 305 17.39 9.95 2.58
CA GLY A 305 18.22 10.50 3.66
C GLY A 305 18.51 11.99 3.48
N GLY A 306 19.78 12.37 3.52
CA GLY A 306 20.20 13.77 3.37
C GLY A 306 21.42 14.15 4.19
N THR A 307 21.55 15.43 4.48
CA THR A 307 22.69 16.00 5.23
C THR A 307 22.82 15.41 6.63
N HIS A 308 21.72 15.14 7.32
CA HIS A 308 21.70 14.50 8.66
C HIS A 308 22.19 13.05 8.60
N LEU A 309 21.75 12.24 7.62
CA LEU A 309 22.23 10.85 7.45
C LEU A 309 23.71 10.80 7.11
N ALA A 310 24.18 11.66 6.21
CA ALA A 310 25.59 11.76 5.85
C ALA A 310 26.46 12.15 7.07
N ALA A 311 25.99 13.09 7.89
CA ALA A 311 26.61 13.49 9.14
C ALA A 311 26.70 12.33 10.14
N PHE A 312 25.60 11.63 10.36
CA PHE A 312 25.52 10.48 11.23
C PHE A 312 26.52 9.38 10.80
N ARG A 313 26.47 8.96 9.54
CA ARG A 313 27.37 7.91 9.00
C ARG A 313 28.84 8.27 9.12
N SER A 314 29.19 9.53 8.87
CA SER A 314 30.57 10.03 9.01
C SER A 314 31.05 9.96 10.47
N SER A 315 30.23 10.47 11.40
CA SER A 315 30.55 10.49 12.82
C SER A 315 30.63 9.08 13.42
N LEU A 316 29.64 8.22 13.10
CA LEU A 316 29.62 6.83 13.55
C LEU A 316 30.90 6.09 13.15
N THR A 317 31.25 6.17 11.86
CA THR A 317 32.47 5.51 11.34
C THR A 317 33.71 6.00 12.03
N ARG A 318 33.85 7.32 12.19
CA ARG A 318 35.03 7.93 12.82
C ARG A 318 35.18 7.50 14.28
N ILE A 319 34.11 7.56 15.06
CA ILE A 319 34.16 7.23 16.50
C ILE A 319 34.44 5.74 16.71
N ILE A 320 33.74 4.86 15.96
CA ILE A 320 33.96 3.41 16.07
C ILE A 320 35.37 3.02 15.65
N THR A 321 35.91 3.55 14.56
CA THR A 321 37.26 3.27 14.10
C THR A 321 38.29 3.73 15.14
N GLY A 322 38.15 4.95 15.68
CA GLY A 322 39.04 5.48 16.72
C GLY A 322 39.01 4.63 18.00
N TYR A 323 37.81 4.20 18.44
CA TYR A 323 37.69 3.34 19.61
C TYR A 323 38.27 1.93 19.36
N ALA A 324 38.05 1.35 18.20
CA ALA A 324 38.58 0.04 17.84
C ALA A 324 40.13 0.05 17.77
N GLU A 325 40.75 1.13 17.32
CA GLU A 325 42.19 1.33 17.32
C GLU A 325 42.77 1.49 18.74
N SER A 326 42.14 2.33 19.57
CA SER A 326 42.56 2.60 20.94
C SER A 326 42.40 1.38 21.86
N SER A 327 41.29 0.63 21.72
CA SER A 327 41.02 -0.59 22.48
C SER A 327 41.84 -1.80 22.03
N GLY A 328 42.50 -1.72 20.88
CA GLY A 328 43.31 -2.79 20.30
C GLY A 328 42.50 -3.95 19.70
N ALA A 329 41.21 -3.79 19.53
CA ALA A 329 40.32 -4.83 18.97
C ALA A 329 40.71 -5.20 17.53
N THR A 330 41.12 -4.23 16.72
CA THR A 330 41.58 -4.44 15.33
C THR A 330 42.93 -5.14 15.20
N LYS A 331 43.77 -5.13 16.27
CA LYS A 331 45.10 -5.77 16.24
C LYS A 331 45.02 -7.30 16.16
N ARG A 332 43.93 -7.91 16.63
CA ARG A 332 43.70 -9.35 16.58
C ARG A 332 43.36 -9.82 15.15
N GLU A 333 42.50 -9.12 14.48
CA GLU A 333 41.95 -9.54 13.17
C GLU A 333 42.79 -9.02 11.98
N LYS A 334 43.70 -8.04 12.19
CA LYS A 334 44.53 -7.39 11.14
C LYS A 334 43.70 -6.88 9.96
N VAL A 335 42.52 -6.38 10.21
CA VAL A 335 41.61 -5.85 9.20
C VAL A 335 41.43 -4.34 9.37
N SER A 336 41.18 -3.64 8.26
CA SER A 336 40.76 -2.23 8.28
C SER A 336 39.25 -2.16 8.33
N LEU A 337 38.70 -1.39 9.28
CA LEU A 337 37.26 -1.15 9.39
C LEU A 337 36.79 -0.13 8.35
N SER A 338 35.66 -0.38 7.73
CA SER A 338 34.96 0.54 6.86
C SER A 338 33.67 1.04 7.51
N GLY A 339 33.07 2.10 6.94
CA GLY A 339 31.77 2.57 7.41
C GLY A 339 30.66 1.54 7.21
N GLU A 340 30.78 0.65 6.23
CA GLU A 340 29.83 -0.44 6.01
C GLU A 340 29.88 -1.49 7.10
N ASP A 341 31.09 -1.88 7.51
CA ASP A 341 31.27 -2.83 8.61
C ASP A 341 30.66 -2.29 9.91
N ALA A 342 30.81 -0.98 10.16
CA ALA A 342 30.26 -0.31 11.34
C ALA A 342 28.73 -0.31 11.39
N ARG A 343 28.08 -0.47 10.25
CA ARG A 343 26.61 -0.44 10.12
C ARG A 343 25.98 -1.82 9.87
N GLU A 344 26.78 -2.88 9.84
CA GLU A 344 26.26 -4.24 9.75
C GLU A 344 25.46 -4.59 11.01
N GLY A 345 24.20 -4.97 10.85
CA GLY A 345 23.28 -5.28 11.94
C GLY A 345 22.82 -4.05 12.75
N LEU A 346 22.97 -2.84 12.22
CA LEU A 346 22.56 -1.61 12.88
C LEU A 346 21.11 -1.27 12.53
N THR A 347 20.27 -1.14 13.54
CA THR A 347 18.96 -0.46 13.45
C THR A 347 19.06 0.92 14.09
N CYS A 348 18.59 1.95 13.40
CA CYS A 348 18.75 3.34 13.83
C CYS A 348 17.53 4.18 13.44
N VAL A 349 17.05 5.00 14.36
CA VAL A 349 16.09 6.07 14.10
C VAL A 349 16.78 7.41 14.34
N LEU A 350 16.87 8.22 13.30
CA LEU A 350 17.51 9.53 13.29
C LEU A 350 16.45 10.61 13.02
N SER A 351 16.07 11.36 14.05
CA SER A 351 15.11 12.44 13.96
C SER A 351 15.80 13.78 14.23
N VAL A 352 15.59 14.75 13.34
CA VAL A 352 16.04 16.13 13.53
C VAL A 352 14.86 17.08 13.47
N LYS A 353 14.85 18.09 14.36
CA LYS A 353 13.91 19.22 14.32
C LYS A 353 14.66 20.46 13.88
N VAL A 354 14.20 21.06 12.80
CA VAL A 354 14.83 22.19 12.11
C VAL A 354 13.76 23.25 11.83
N PRO A 355 13.97 24.52 12.18
CA PRO A 355 12.96 25.58 12.00
C PRO A 355 12.57 25.83 10.53
N ASP A 356 13.53 25.77 9.61
CA ASP A 356 13.32 26.02 8.18
C ASP A 356 14.11 24.99 7.33
N PRO A 357 13.65 23.74 7.27
CA PRO A 357 14.36 22.71 6.53
C PRO A 357 14.20 22.89 5.02
N LYS A 358 15.28 22.60 4.27
CA LYS A 358 15.29 22.63 2.81
C LYS A 358 15.37 21.22 2.27
N PHE A 359 14.51 20.92 1.30
CA PHE A 359 14.42 19.61 0.66
C PHE A 359 14.76 19.69 -0.83
N SER A 360 15.15 18.55 -1.42
CA SER A 360 15.49 18.46 -2.84
C SER A 360 14.28 18.50 -3.77
N SER A 361 13.09 18.11 -3.27
CA SER A 361 11.85 17.99 -4.02
C SER A 361 10.62 18.35 -3.17
N GLN A 362 9.46 18.48 -3.81
CA GLN A 362 8.18 18.70 -3.13
C GLN A 362 7.77 17.51 -2.25
N THR A 363 8.18 16.29 -2.62
CA THR A 363 7.93 15.06 -1.85
C THR A 363 8.74 14.97 -0.56
N LYS A 364 9.70 15.90 -0.36
CA LYS A 364 10.54 16.00 0.85
C LYS A 364 11.41 14.76 1.14
N ASP A 365 11.72 13.95 0.14
CA ASP A 365 12.43 12.68 0.31
C ASP A 365 13.89 12.84 0.77
N LYS A 366 14.50 13.99 0.54
CA LYS A 366 15.89 14.25 0.87
C LYS A 366 16.12 15.61 1.52
N LEU A 367 16.70 15.64 2.72
CA LEU A 367 17.11 16.87 3.39
C LEU A 367 18.41 17.42 2.81
N VAL A 368 18.41 18.72 2.41
CA VAL A 368 19.59 19.38 1.81
C VAL A 368 20.11 20.57 2.63
N SER A 369 19.51 20.87 3.79
CA SER A 369 19.95 21.93 4.72
C SER A 369 21.40 21.70 5.18
N SER A 370 22.31 22.61 4.80
CA SER A 370 23.75 22.46 5.08
C SER A 370 24.11 22.66 6.55
N GLU A 371 23.36 23.50 7.26
CA GLU A 371 23.51 23.80 8.70
C GLU A 371 23.25 22.61 9.62
N VAL A 372 22.48 21.64 9.15
CA VAL A 372 22.17 20.41 9.91
C VAL A 372 23.40 19.52 10.08
N ARG A 373 24.26 19.47 9.06
CA ARG A 373 25.41 18.58 9.05
C ARG A 373 26.37 18.80 10.24
N PRO A 374 26.91 20.01 10.48
CA PRO A 374 27.85 20.21 11.61
C PRO A 374 27.19 20.02 12.97
N ALA A 375 25.90 20.34 13.12
CA ALA A 375 25.17 20.13 14.36
C ALA A 375 25.04 18.63 14.70
N VAL A 376 24.61 17.81 13.73
CA VAL A 376 24.47 16.35 13.89
C VAL A 376 25.85 15.71 14.08
N GLU A 377 26.88 16.06 13.27
CA GLU A 377 28.24 15.54 13.44
C GLU A 377 28.80 15.78 14.86
N GLY A 378 28.56 16.96 15.41
CA GLY A 378 28.99 17.32 16.76
C GLY A 378 28.28 16.51 17.84
N LEU A 379 26.95 16.53 17.85
CA LEU A 379 26.13 15.85 18.85
C LEU A 379 26.36 14.32 18.84
N VAL A 380 26.37 13.71 17.65
CA VAL A 380 26.61 12.28 17.51
C VAL A 380 28.01 11.89 17.98
N SER A 381 29.05 12.68 17.63
CA SER A 381 30.42 12.39 18.05
C SER A 381 30.60 12.47 19.55
N GLU A 382 30.08 13.50 20.18
CA GLU A 382 30.14 13.71 21.63
C GLU A 382 29.38 12.60 22.36
N GLY A 383 28.12 12.34 21.96
CA GLY A 383 27.28 11.33 22.59
C GLY A 383 27.82 9.90 22.45
N LEU A 384 28.27 9.51 21.25
CA LEU A 384 28.87 8.19 21.06
C LEU A 384 30.17 8.02 21.80
N ALA A 385 31.08 9.01 21.78
CA ALA A 385 32.36 8.92 22.52
C ALA A 385 32.09 8.72 24.01
N THR A 386 31.22 9.52 24.61
CA THR A 386 30.84 9.37 26.01
C THR A 386 30.27 7.98 26.30
N TRP A 387 29.30 7.55 25.48
CA TRP A 387 28.67 6.24 25.68
C TRP A 387 29.68 5.07 25.61
N PHE A 388 30.63 5.09 24.65
CA PHE A 388 31.66 4.05 24.51
C PHE A 388 32.62 4.02 25.69
N GLU A 389 32.91 5.18 26.31
CA GLU A 389 33.73 5.27 27.52
C GLU A 389 33.01 4.75 28.77
N GLU A 390 31.69 5.03 28.88
CA GLU A 390 30.88 4.63 30.03
C GLU A 390 30.47 3.15 29.99
N HIS A 391 30.38 2.54 28.77
CA HIS A 391 29.90 1.17 28.56
C HIS A 391 30.96 0.26 27.86
N PRO A 392 32.16 0.04 28.48
CA PRO A 392 33.27 -0.60 27.79
C PRO A 392 33.01 -2.07 27.41
N ASN A 393 32.13 -2.80 28.10
CA ASN A 393 31.80 -4.19 27.77
C ASN A 393 30.90 -4.28 26.55
N GLU A 394 29.84 -3.48 26.50
CA GLU A 394 28.90 -3.36 25.39
C GLU A 394 29.63 -2.84 24.15
N ALA A 395 30.45 -1.80 24.32
CA ALA A 395 31.32 -1.26 23.27
C ALA A 395 32.24 -2.33 22.66
N ARG A 396 32.82 -3.20 23.50
CA ARG A 396 33.66 -4.32 23.04
C ARG A 396 32.84 -5.32 22.21
N THR A 397 31.61 -5.65 22.64
CA THR A 397 30.70 -6.55 21.89
C THR A 397 30.39 -5.99 20.52
N ILE A 398 30.02 -4.69 20.44
CA ILE A 398 29.75 -4.00 19.18
C ILE A 398 30.97 -4.01 18.25
N VAL A 399 32.16 -3.62 18.79
CA VAL A 399 33.37 -3.55 17.98
C VAL A 399 33.82 -4.94 17.53
N GLN A 400 33.61 -5.98 18.35
CA GLN A 400 33.88 -7.36 17.93
C GLN A 400 33.01 -7.79 16.75
N LYS A 401 31.70 -7.52 16.78
CA LYS A 401 30.78 -7.77 15.64
C LYS A 401 31.27 -7.05 14.37
N ILE A 402 31.66 -5.78 14.50
CA ILE A 402 32.15 -4.97 13.39
C ILE A 402 33.49 -5.53 12.83
N ALA A 403 34.38 -6.00 13.70
CA ALA A 403 35.61 -6.63 13.25
C ALA A 403 35.37 -7.97 12.52
N GLU A 404 34.38 -8.76 12.99
CA GLU A 404 33.95 -9.97 12.30
C GLU A 404 33.32 -9.66 10.92
N ALA A 405 32.52 -8.58 10.80
CA ALA A 405 32.00 -8.09 9.54
C ALA A 405 33.13 -7.69 8.56
N ALA A 406 34.10 -6.92 9.03
CA ALA A 406 35.28 -6.54 8.26
C ALA A 406 36.12 -7.77 7.80
N ALA A 407 36.30 -8.76 8.65
CA ALA A 407 36.99 -10.01 8.30
C ALA A 407 36.24 -10.79 7.23
N ALA A 408 34.92 -10.87 7.34
CA ALA A 408 34.07 -11.50 6.35
C ALA A 408 34.12 -10.79 4.98
N ARG A 409 34.04 -9.44 4.97
CA ARG A 409 34.19 -8.62 3.77
C ARG A 409 35.53 -8.85 3.10
N GLU A 410 36.62 -8.87 3.86
CA GLU A 410 37.99 -9.12 3.34
C GLU A 410 38.11 -10.54 2.77
N ALA A 411 37.53 -11.56 3.45
CA ALA A 411 37.50 -12.92 2.94
C ALA A 411 36.70 -13.03 1.61
N ALA A 412 35.57 -12.36 1.54
CA ALA A 412 34.77 -12.29 0.32
C ALA A 412 35.54 -11.59 -0.81
N ARG A 413 36.24 -10.51 -0.53
CA ARG A 413 37.10 -9.82 -1.53
C ARG A 413 38.19 -10.74 -2.06
N LYS A 414 38.90 -11.46 -1.20
CA LYS A 414 39.91 -12.44 -1.60
C LYS A 414 39.32 -13.59 -2.43
N ALA A 415 38.17 -14.10 -2.05
CA ALA A 415 37.48 -15.15 -2.81
C ALA A 415 37.13 -14.68 -4.21
N ARG A 416 36.61 -13.44 -4.35
CA ARG A 416 36.34 -12.82 -5.68
C ARG A 416 37.61 -12.65 -6.52
N GLU A 417 38.72 -12.17 -5.95
CA GLU A 417 39.98 -12.04 -6.66
C GLU A 417 40.51 -13.38 -7.19
N LEU A 418 40.37 -14.45 -6.37
CA LEU A 418 40.74 -15.79 -6.80
C LEU A 418 39.86 -16.33 -7.91
N THR A 419 38.54 -16.08 -7.84
CA THR A 419 37.58 -16.46 -8.88
C THR A 419 37.83 -15.65 -10.17
N ARG A 420 38.08 -14.35 -10.06
CA ARG A 420 38.42 -13.48 -11.20
C ARG A 420 39.72 -13.86 -11.86
N ARG A 421 40.73 -14.32 -11.11
CA ARG A 421 41.97 -14.84 -11.70
C ARG A 421 41.78 -16.18 -12.42
N LYS A 422 40.87 -17.05 -11.94
CA LYS A 422 40.47 -18.27 -12.63
C LYS A 422 39.64 -17.99 -13.89
N SER A 423 38.74 -17.02 -13.85
CA SER A 423 37.89 -16.64 -14.98
C SER A 423 38.58 -15.65 -15.96
N ALA A 424 39.75 -15.11 -15.65
CA ALA A 424 40.51 -14.31 -16.61
C ALA A 424 41.01 -15.13 -17.85
N LEU A 425 40.93 -16.45 -17.74
CA LEU A 425 41.09 -17.39 -18.88
C LEU A 425 39.76 -17.75 -19.56
N ASP A 426 38.62 -17.37 -18.94
CA ASP A 426 37.25 -17.71 -19.37
C ASP A 426 36.33 -16.46 -19.48
N ILE A 427 36.85 -15.29 -19.79
CA ILE A 427 36.21 -13.96 -19.73
C ILE A 427 34.95 -13.80 -20.63
N THR A 428 34.55 -14.83 -21.34
CA THR A 428 33.39 -14.77 -22.26
C THR A 428 32.27 -15.78 -22.01
N SER A 429 32.33 -16.59 -20.96
CA SER A 429 31.28 -17.58 -20.73
C SER A 429 30.20 -17.06 -19.79
N LEU A 430 29.07 -16.61 -20.37
CA LEU A 430 27.79 -16.53 -19.67
C LEU A 430 27.45 -17.88 -19.01
N PRO A 431 26.69 -17.90 -17.93
CA PRO A 431 26.29 -19.16 -17.29
C PRO A 431 25.73 -20.13 -18.32
N GLY A 432 26.23 -21.36 -18.38
CA GLY A 432 25.82 -22.34 -19.40
C GLY A 432 24.33 -22.68 -19.39
N LYS A 433 23.60 -22.24 -18.34
CA LYS A 433 22.14 -22.38 -18.23
C LYS A 433 21.37 -21.18 -18.79
N LEU A 434 21.99 -20.01 -18.91
CA LEU A 434 21.35 -18.83 -19.45
C LEU A 434 21.12 -18.99 -20.96
N ALA A 435 19.88 -18.94 -21.37
CA ALA A 435 19.51 -18.74 -22.76
C ALA A 435 19.38 -17.23 -23.01
N ASP A 436 20.47 -16.60 -23.43
CA ASP A 436 20.53 -15.15 -23.64
C ASP A 436 19.77 -14.68 -24.86
N CYS A 437 19.51 -13.37 -24.97
CA CYS A 437 18.90 -12.72 -26.13
C CYS A 437 19.98 -12.09 -27.01
N SER A 438 19.60 -11.73 -28.25
CA SER A 438 20.49 -11.08 -29.23
C SER A 438 20.65 -9.58 -28.98
N GLU A 439 19.62 -8.94 -28.40
CA GLU A 439 19.61 -7.51 -28.06
C GLU A 439 20.65 -7.20 -26.97
N LYS A 440 21.33 -6.08 -27.13
CA LYS A 440 22.36 -5.61 -26.19
C LYS A 440 21.97 -4.36 -25.45
N ASP A 441 20.91 -3.67 -25.89
CA ASP A 441 20.35 -2.53 -25.19
C ASP A 441 19.55 -3.02 -23.98
N PRO A 442 20.00 -2.74 -22.74
CA PRO A 442 19.28 -3.20 -21.53
C PRO A 442 17.83 -2.74 -21.46
N ALA A 443 17.52 -1.55 -22.02
CA ALA A 443 16.18 -1.00 -22.01
C ALA A 443 15.18 -1.80 -22.86
N LYS A 444 15.69 -2.56 -23.84
CA LYS A 444 14.89 -3.41 -24.72
C LYS A 444 14.96 -4.89 -24.36
N SER A 445 15.82 -5.25 -23.43
CA SER A 445 16.12 -6.64 -23.06
C SER A 445 15.38 -7.05 -21.78
N GLU A 446 14.87 -8.28 -21.78
CA GLU A 446 14.13 -8.87 -20.67
C GLU A 446 14.78 -10.17 -20.20
N LEU A 447 14.85 -10.39 -18.90
CA LEU A 447 15.31 -11.64 -18.30
C LEU A 447 14.17 -12.31 -17.53
N PHE A 448 13.80 -13.52 -17.95
CA PHE A 448 12.86 -14.38 -17.24
C PHE A 448 13.62 -15.35 -16.33
N ILE A 449 13.43 -15.23 -15.03
CA ILE A 449 13.96 -16.16 -14.04
C ILE A 449 12.88 -17.21 -13.79
N VAL A 450 13.15 -18.46 -14.19
CA VAL A 450 12.15 -19.53 -14.24
C VAL A 450 12.48 -20.65 -13.26
N GLU A 451 11.48 -21.19 -12.61
CA GLU A 451 11.62 -22.34 -11.72
C GLU A 451 11.87 -23.63 -12.49
N GLY A 452 13.00 -24.27 -12.19
CA GLY A 452 13.33 -25.61 -12.68
C GLY A 452 13.69 -25.71 -14.17
N ASP A 453 14.23 -26.88 -14.54
CA ASP A 453 14.65 -27.14 -15.93
C ASP A 453 13.45 -27.47 -16.85
N SER A 454 12.31 -27.94 -16.30
CA SER A 454 11.12 -28.28 -17.08
C SER A 454 10.44 -27.04 -17.65
N ALA A 455 10.01 -26.12 -16.78
CA ALA A 455 9.43 -24.84 -17.19
C ALA A 455 10.44 -24.00 -17.96
N GLY A 456 11.73 -24.05 -17.57
CA GLY A 456 12.84 -23.43 -18.30
C GLY A 456 12.99 -23.94 -19.72
N GLY A 457 12.70 -25.22 -19.97
CA GLY A 457 12.70 -25.83 -21.32
C GLY A 457 11.60 -25.26 -22.21
N SER A 458 10.37 -25.24 -21.71
CA SER A 458 9.21 -24.64 -22.38
C SER A 458 9.42 -23.15 -22.65
N ALA A 459 9.90 -22.39 -21.65
CA ALA A 459 10.16 -20.96 -21.79
C ALA A 459 11.27 -20.65 -22.80
N LYS A 460 12.35 -21.44 -22.85
CA LYS A 460 13.41 -21.31 -23.86
C LYS A 460 12.92 -21.53 -25.28
N GLN A 461 11.95 -22.42 -25.47
CA GLN A 461 11.35 -22.67 -26.78
C GLN A 461 10.37 -21.56 -27.16
N ALA A 462 9.57 -21.11 -26.20
CA ALA A 462 8.52 -20.12 -26.36
C ALA A 462 9.02 -18.69 -26.61
N ARG A 463 10.14 -18.29 -25.98
CA ARG A 463 10.62 -16.92 -25.93
C ARG A 463 10.91 -16.27 -27.28
N ASN A 464 10.81 -14.98 -27.38
CA ASN A 464 11.41 -14.21 -28.44
C ASN A 464 12.94 -14.12 -28.21
N ARG A 465 13.72 -14.74 -29.11
CA ARG A 465 15.19 -14.81 -28.97
C ARG A 465 15.88 -13.47 -29.17
N ASP A 466 15.22 -12.52 -29.78
CA ASP A 466 15.82 -11.22 -30.06
C ASP A 466 15.99 -10.41 -28.77
N ASN A 467 14.97 -10.34 -27.91
CA ASN A 467 14.97 -9.48 -26.74
C ASN A 467 14.67 -10.18 -25.40
N GLN A 468 14.34 -11.49 -25.39
CA GLN A 468 14.01 -12.21 -24.17
C GLN A 468 15.07 -13.25 -23.84
N ALA A 469 15.66 -13.15 -22.64
CA ALA A 469 16.55 -14.14 -22.05
C ALA A 469 15.80 -14.99 -21.02
N VAL A 470 16.20 -16.27 -20.84
CA VAL A 470 15.63 -17.18 -19.88
C VAL A 470 16.73 -17.82 -19.02
N LEU A 471 16.60 -17.68 -17.71
CA LEU A 471 17.47 -18.29 -16.71
C LEU A 471 16.70 -19.27 -15.83
N PRO A 472 16.83 -20.58 -16.04
CA PRO A 472 16.24 -21.58 -15.14
C PRO A 472 17.08 -21.69 -13.86
N LEU A 473 16.42 -21.65 -12.70
CA LEU A 473 17.00 -21.91 -11.40
C LEU A 473 16.57 -23.31 -10.92
N ARG A 474 17.49 -24.08 -10.35
CA ARG A 474 17.21 -25.42 -9.83
C ARG A 474 16.76 -25.37 -8.38
N GLY A 475 15.45 -25.33 -8.18
CA GLY A 475 14.85 -25.34 -6.84
C GLY A 475 15.13 -24.08 -6.02
N LYS A 476 15.02 -24.19 -4.71
CA LYS A 476 15.13 -23.07 -3.76
C LYS A 476 16.56 -22.54 -3.71
N ILE A 477 16.72 -21.23 -3.94
CA ILE A 477 18.00 -20.56 -3.80
C ILE A 477 18.37 -20.37 -2.32
N LEU A 478 19.64 -20.02 -2.06
CA LEU A 478 20.09 -19.69 -0.71
C LEU A 478 19.27 -18.52 -0.14
N ASN A 479 18.78 -18.68 1.10
CA ASN A 479 18.14 -17.60 1.83
C ASN A 479 19.20 -16.58 2.26
N VAL A 480 19.21 -15.42 1.59
CA VAL A 480 20.18 -14.35 1.82
C VAL A 480 19.90 -13.51 3.08
N GLU A 481 18.71 -13.62 3.67
CA GLU A 481 18.38 -13.01 4.95
C GLU A 481 19.26 -13.59 6.07
N ARG A 482 19.56 -14.89 5.98
CA ARG A 482 20.31 -15.66 7.00
C ARG A 482 21.76 -15.94 6.60
N ALA A 483 22.17 -15.52 5.42
CA ALA A 483 23.47 -15.87 4.89
C ALA A 483 24.44 -14.69 4.90
N ARG A 484 25.61 -14.90 5.49
CA ARG A 484 26.73 -13.98 5.36
C ARG A 484 27.17 -13.85 3.90
N PHE A 485 27.72 -12.73 3.55
CA PHE A 485 28.09 -12.38 2.18
C PHE A 485 29.07 -13.38 1.53
N ASP A 486 30.03 -13.93 2.30
CA ASP A 486 30.97 -14.96 1.84
C ASP A 486 30.25 -16.27 1.45
N LYS A 487 29.21 -16.68 2.20
CA LYS A 487 28.39 -17.85 1.88
C LYS A 487 27.54 -17.61 0.64
N MET A 488 27.02 -16.40 0.45
CA MET A 488 26.26 -16.05 -0.74
C MET A 488 27.10 -16.23 -2.01
N LEU A 489 28.34 -15.75 -2.01
CA LEU A 489 29.27 -15.88 -3.13
C LEU A 489 29.68 -17.33 -3.42
N SER A 490 29.59 -18.21 -2.43
CA SER A 490 29.88 -19.64 -2.60
C SER A 490 28.69 -20.44 -3.17
N SER A 491 27.51 -19.83 -3.27
CA SER A 491 26.31 -20.46 -3.85
C SER A 491 26.34 -20.38 -5.37
N ASP A 492 26.35 -21.53 -6.03
CA ASP A 492 26.36 -21.62 -7.53
C ASP A 492 25.16 -20.91 -8.15
N GLN A 493 23.99 -20.97 -7.51
CA GLN A 493 22.76 -20.35 -8.05
C GLN A 493 22.79 -18.83 -7.90
N ILE A 494 23.25 -18.31 -6.75
CA ILE A 494 23.44 -16.87 -6.55
C ILE A 494 24.54 -16.36 -7.50
N GLY A 495 25.66 -17.07 -7.62
CA GLY A 495 26.72 -16.73 -8.57
C GLY A 495 26.23 -16.71 -10.03
N THR A 496 25.40 -17.66 -10.42
CA THR A 496 24.75 -17.71 -11.75
C THR A 496 23.86 -16.50 -11.98
N LEU A 497 23.04 -16.13 -11.00
CA LEU A 497 22.13 -14.98 -11.07
C LEU A 497 22.90 -13.66 -11.19
N ILE A 498 23.94 -13.45 -10.36
CA ILE A 498 24.80 -12.26 -10.41
C ILE A 498 25.48 -12.14 -11.78
N THR A 499 26.02 -13.25 -12.30
CA THR A 499 26.71 -13.27 -13.60
C THR A 499 25.72 -12.99 -14.74
N ALA A 500 24.51 -13.51 -14.69
CA ALA A 500 23.46 -13.25 -15.68
C ALA A 500 23.05 -11.78 -15.70
N LEU A 501 22.90 -11.16 -14.53
CA LEU A 501 22.53 -9.74 -14.40
C LEU A 501 23.66 -8.78 -14.82
N GLY A 502 24.92 -9.16 -14.59
CA GLY A 502 26.08 -8.39 -15.04
C GLY A 502 26.42 -7.13 -14.24
N ALA A 503 25.64 -6.79 -13.20
CA ALA A 503 25.77 -5.56 -12.43
C ALA A 503 26.70 -5.68 -11.19
N GLY A 504 27.29 -6.86 -10.95
CA GLY A 504 28.01 -7.12 -9.70
C GLY A 504 27.06 -7.39 -8.51
N ILE A 505 27.60 -7.44 -7.31
CA ILE A 505 26.84 -7.64 -6.06
C ILE A 505 27.54 -6.96 -4.89
N GLY A 506 26.77 -6.51 -3.91
CA GLY A 506 27.24 -5.81 -2.73
C GLY A 506 27.45 -4.31 -2.99
N ARG A 507 27.52 -3.52 -1.93
CA ARG A 507 27.50 -2.06 -1.99
C ARG A 507 28.67 -1.43 -2.75
N GLU A 508 29.85 -2.10 -2.77
CA GLU A 508 31.07 -1.59 -3.43
C GLU A 508 31.13 -1.91 -4.95
N ASP A 509 30.63 -3.09 -5.34
CA ASP A 509 30.80 -3.61 -6.71
C ASP A 509 29.49 -3.56 -7.54
N PHE A 510 28.33 -3.35 -6.90
CA PHE A 510 27.08 -3.26 -7.60
C PHE A 510 26.95 -1.91 -8.31
N ASP A 511 26.74 -1.97 -9.60
CA ASP A 511 26.56 -0.80 -10.46
C ASP A 511 25.32 -1.02 -11.33
N ILE A 512 24.22 -0.31 -10.99
CA ILE A 512 22.95 -0.43 -11.68
C ILE A 512 23.05 -0.09 -13.17
N GLU A 513 23.99 0.81 -13.56
CA GLU A 513 24.16 1.21 -14.95
C GLU A 513 24.79 0.08 -15.82
N LYS A 514 25.34 -0.95 -15.18
CA LYS A 514 25.89 -2.13 -15.86
C LYS A 514 24.91 -3.28 -15.99
N ILE A 515 23.69 -3.12 -15.47
CA ILE A 515 22.67 -4.18 -15.54
C ILE A 515 22.32 -4.49 -16.99
N ARG A 516 22.20 -5.78 -17.30
CA ARG A 516 22.00 -6.22 -18.68
C ARG A 516 20.54 -6.21 -19.15
N TYR A 517 19.60 -6.12 -18.21
CA TYR A 517 18.16 -6.18 -18.47
C TYR A 517 17.42 -5.16 -17.60
N HIS A 518 16.68 -4.24 -18.22
CA HIS A 518 15.82 -3.31 -17.49
C HIS A 518 14.44 -3.90 -17.18
N LYS A 519 14.21 -5.16 -17.59
CA LYS A 519 13.02 -5.89 -17.18
C LYS A 519 13.43 -7.29 -16.73
N ILE A 520 13.37 -7.51 -15.42
CA ILE A 520 13.69 -8.78 -14.76
C ILE A 520 12.39 -9.35 -14.26
N VAL A 521 11.97 -10.50 -14.80
CA VAL A 521 10.67 -11.09 -14.54
C VAL A 521 10.84 -12.40 -13.76
N ILE A 522 10.33 -12.45 -12.55
CA ILE A 522 10.23 -13.68 -11.76
C ILE A 522 9.01 -14.46 -12.26
N MET A 523 9.23 -15.69 -12.70
CA MET A 523 8.20 -16.57 -13.24
C MET A 523 8.29 -17.93 -12.54
N THR A 524 7.48 -18.12 -11.50
CA THR A 524 7.39 -19.33 -10.66
C THR A 524 6.02 -19.98 -10.80
N ASP A 525 5.93 -21.24 -10.42
CA ASP A 525 4.69 -21.99 -10.39
C ASP A 525 3.69 -21.39 -9.38
N ALA A 526 2.40 -21.60 -9.59
CA ALA A 526 1.33 -21.12 -8.72
C ALA A 526 1.05 -22.13 -7.59
N ASP A 527 2.11 -22.65 -6.98
CA ASP A 527 2.06 -23.56 -5.84
C ASP A 527 2.87 -23.05 -4.65
N VAL A 528 2.88 -23.79 -3.55
CA VAL A 528 3.58 -23.40 -2.32
C VAL A 528 5.09 -23.33 -2.48
N ASP A 529 5.69 -24.17 -3.33
CA ASP A 529 7.12 -24.17 -3.60
C ASP A 529 7.52 -22.98 -4.47
N GLY A 530 6.73 -22.67 -5.51
CA GLY A 530 6.91 -21.49 -6.35
C GLY A 530 6.74 -20.18 -5.56
N ALA A 531 5.78 -20.11 -4.65
CA ALA A 531 5.62 -18.98 -3.74
C ALA A 531 6.86 -18.79 -2.85
N HIS A 532 7.45 -19.87 -2.34
CA HIS A 532 8.69 -19.81 -1.55
C HIS A 532 9.89 -19.37 -2.39
N ILE A 533 10.04 -19.90 -3.62
CA ILE A 533 11.13 -19.47 -4.53
C ILE A 533 11.00 -17.99 -4.88
N ARG A 534 9.79 -17.53 -5.15
CA ARG A 534 9.50 -16.12 -5.38
C ARG A 534 9.89 -15.26 -4.19
N THR A 535 9.55 -15.67 -2.97
CA THR A 535 9.93 -14.96 -1.74
C THR A 535 11.45 -14.91 -1.57
N LEU A 536 12.17 -16.00 -1.82
CA LEU A 536 13.64 -16.04 -1.78
C LEU A 536 14.27 -15.08 -2.80
N LEU A 537 13.74 -15.02 -4.03
CA LEU A 537 14.21 -14.09 -5.06
C LEU A 537 13.91 -12.63 -4.69
N LEU A 538 12.71 -12.34 -4.18
CA LEU A 538 12.37 -11.01 -3.70
C LEU A 538 13.30 -10.59 -2.55
N THR A 539 13.58 -11.48 -1.60
CA THR A 539 14.54 -11.26 -0.51
C THR A 539 15.93 -10.92 -1.08
N PHE A 540 16.39 -11.68 -2.09
CA PHE A 540 17.67 -11.43 -2.75
C PHE A 540 17.73 -10.03 -3.38
N PHE A 541 16.75 -9.65 -4.19
CA PHE A 541 16.75 -8.33 -4.82
C PHE A 541 16.62 -7.20 -3.80
N TYR A 542 15.75 -7.35 -2.82
CA TYR A 542 15.55 -6.35 -1.77
C TYR A 542 16.82 -6.13 -0.93
N ARG A 543 17.51 -7.21 -0.52
CA ARG A 543 18.68 -7.12 0.36
C ARG A 543 19.97 -6.79 -0.40
N GLN A 544 20.15 -7.27 -1.61
CA GLN A 544 21.43 -7.21 -2.32
C GLN A 544 21.44 -6.25 -3.51
N MET A 545 20.28 -5.95 -4.09
CA MET A 545 20.16 -5.11 -5.27
C MET A 545 18.90 -4.20 -5.19
N PRO A 546 18.71 -3.41 -4.12
CA PRO A 546 17.49 -2.62 -3.91
C PRO A 546 17.23 -1.65 -5.08
N GLN A 547 18.28 -1.10 -5.71
CA GLN A 547 18.15 -0.19 -6.85
C GLN A 547 17.44 -0.82 -8.06
N VAL A 548 17.44 -2.16 -8.18
CA VAL A 548 16.66 -2.86 -9.22
C VAL A 548 15.16 -2.66 -9.01
N ILE A 549 14.72 -2.65 -7.75
CA ILE A 549 13.33 -2.39 -7.37
C ILE A 549 13.03 -0.89 -7.49
N GLU A 550 13.90 -0.03 -6.98
CA GLU A 550 13.77 1.44 -7.02
C GLU A 550 13.66 1.99 -8.44
N ARG A 551 14.43 1.42 -9.39
CA ARG A 551 14.37 1.75 -10.83
C ARG A 551 13.17 1.12 -11.54
N GLY A 552 12.38 0.28 -10.86
CA GLY A 552 11.22 -0.39 -11.43
C GLY A 552 11.57 -1.49 -12.42
N TYR A 553 12.73 -2.13 -12.29
CA TYR A 553 13.17 -3.18 -13.23
C TYR A 553 12.71 -4.58 -12.85
N LEU A 554 12.17 -4.78 -11.63
CA LEU A 554 11.73 -6.08 -11.13
C LEU A 554 10.23 -6.27 -11.31
N TYR A 555 9.86 -7.42 -11.90
CA TYR A 555 8.48 -7.80 -12.17
C TYR A 555 8.20 -9.23 -11.76
N ILE A 556 6.92 -9.54 -11.52
CA ILE A 556 6.40 -10.89 -11.34
C ILE A 556 5.47 -11.18 -12.51
N ALA A 557 5.70 -12.29 -13.21
CA ALA A 557 4.80 -12.77 -14.25
C ALA A 557 3.49 -13.24 -13.62
N GLN A 558 2.38 -12.95 -14.30
CA GLN A 558 1.04 -13.41 -13.92
C GLN A 558 0.50 -14.31 -15.03
N PRO A 559 0.95 -15.58 -15.12
CA PRO A 559 0.36 -16.52 -16.05
C PRO A 559 -1.11 -16.76 -15.71
N PRO A 560 -1.97 -17.12 -16.67
CA PRO A 560 -3.38 -17.37 -16.41
C PRO A 560 -3.53 -18.61 -15.52
N LEU A 561 -4.42 -18.52 -14.55
CA LEU A 561 -4.77 -19.65 -13.66
C LEU A 561 -5.74 -20.62 -14.32
N TYR A 562 -6.55 -20.15 -15.29
CA TYR A 562 -7.60 -20.95 -15.89
C TYR A 562 -7.55 -20.96 -17.41
N LYS A 563 -7.97 -22.11 -17.98
CA LYS A 563 -8.33 -22.26 -19.39
C LYS A 563 -9.76 -22.75 -19.47
N ALA A 564 -10.67 -21.92 -19.97
CA ALA A 564 -12.04 -22.28 -20.26
C ALA A 564 -12.18 -22.68 -21.73
N ALA A 565 -12.65 -23.87 -22.03
CA ALA A 565 -12.84 -24.37 -23.39
C ALA A 565 -14.29 -24.76 -23.64
N LYS A 566 -14.81 -24.35 -24.81
CA LYS A 566 -16.14 -24.66 -25.29
C LYS A 566 -16.03 -25.18 -26.73
N GLY A 567 -16.08 -26.50 -26.91
CA GLY A 567 -15.84 -27.12 -28.19
C GLY A 567 -14.42 -26.87 -28.71
N LYS A 568 -14.27 -26.11 -29.81
CA LYS A 568 -12.96 -25.75 -30.38
C LYS A 568 -12.41 -24.39 -29.92
N SER A 569 -13.21 -23.61 -29.22
CA SER A 569 -12.79 -22.29 -28.70
C SER A 569 -12.26 -22.46 -27.27
N ALA A 570 -11.14 -21.83 -26.99
CA ALA A 570 -10.58 -21.77 -25.64
C ALA A 570 -10.21 -20.32 -25.30
N ARG A 571 -10.43 -19.93 -24.05
CA ARG A 571 -10.02 -18.63 -23.51
C ARG A 571 -9.19 -18.85 -22.26
N TYR A 572 -8.10 -18.12 -22.14
CA TYR A 572 -7.29 -18.07 -20.92
C TYR A 572 -7.83 -16.97 -20.02
N LEU A 573 -7.89 -17.24 -18.73
CA LEU A 573 -8.43 -16.34 -17.71
C LEU A 573 -7.38 -16.23 -16.61
N LYS A 574 -7.09 -15.01 -16.22
CA LYS A 574 -5.98 -14.64 -15.36
C LYS A 574 -6.18 -15.15 -13.93
N ASP A 575 -7.37 -14.93 -13.39
CA ASP A 575 -7.70 -15.15 -11.99
C ASP A 575 -9.17 -15.56 -11.81
N ASP A 576 -9.57 -15.76 -10.55
CA ASP A 576 -10.93 -16.13 -10.20
C ASP A 576 -11.95 -15.05 -10.56
N ALA A 577 -11.57 -13.75 -10.49
CA ALA A 577 -12.45 -12.64 -10.83
C ALA A 577 -12.76 -12.60 -12.33
N GLU A 578 -11.76 -12.87 -13.18
CA GLU A 578 -11.98 -12.97 -14.63
C GLU A 578 -12.77 -14.22 -14.99
N LEU A 579 -12.53 -15.34 -14.29
CA LEU A 579 -13.34 -16.55 -14.45
C LEU A 579 -14.79 -16.29 -14.08
N GLU A 580 -15.05 -15.63 -12.96
CA GLU A 580 -16.39 -15.27 -12.52
C GLU A 580 -17.09 -14.37 -13.56
N THR A 581 -16.42 -13.33 -14.04
CA THR A 581 -16.96 -12.45 -15.07
C THR A 581 -17.28 -13.21 -16.35
N PHE A 582 -16.38 -14.08 -16.80
CA PHE A 582 -16.60 -14.93 -17.96
C PHE A 582 -17.80 -15.88 -17.78
N LEU A 583 -17.95 -16.46 -16.58
CA LEU A 583 -19.09 -17.35 -16.28
C LEU A 583 -20.42 -16.59 -16.20
N ILE A 584 -20.41 -15.34 -15.74
CA ILE A 584 -21.58 -14.47 -15.74
C ILE A 584 -22.02 -14.19 -17.19
N ASP A 585 -21.10 -13.77 -18.04
CA ASP A 585 -21.38 -13.47 -19.45
C ASP A 585 -21.95 -14.71 -20.16
N GLU A 586 -21.31 -15.87 -20.00
CA GLU A 586 -21.80 -17.13 -20.55
C GLU A 586 -23.15 -17.53 -19.93
N GLY A 587 -23.39 -17.23 -18.66
CA GLY A 587 -24.62 -17.57 -17.93
C GLY A 587 -25.81 -16.74 -18.35
N VAL A 588 -25.60 -15.49 -18.68
CA VAL A 588 -26.63 -14.54 -19.14
C VAL A 588 -26.97 -14.73 -20.62
N ASP A 589 -26.00 -15.19 -21.43
CA ASP A 589 -26.22 -15.42 -22.86
C ASP A 589 -27.36 -16.43 -23.12
N GLY A 590 -28.43 -15.94 -23.79
CA GLY A 590 -29.61 -16.72 -24.07
C GLY A 590 -30.46 -17.08 -22.83
N ALA A 591 -30.28 -16.38 -21.71
CA ALA A 591 -31.06 -16.54 -20.49
C ALA A 591 -32.11 -15.42 -20.34
N ALA A 592 -33.15 -15.72 -19.55
CA ALA A 592 -34.18 -14.75 -19.17
C ALA A 592 -34.62 -14.98 -17.72
N LEU A 593 -34.91 -13.88 -17.01
CA LEU A 593 -35.49 -13.91 -15.67
C LEU A 593 -36.92 -13.42 -15.75
N THR A 594 -37.89 -14.26 -15.40
CA THR A 594 -39.29 -13.90 -15.29
C THR A 594 -39.58 -13.54 -13.84
N LEU A 595 -39.97 -12.29 -13.60
CA LEU A 595 -40.34 -11.77 -12.29
C LEU A 595 -41.71 -12.30 -11.86
N GLY A 596 -42.07 -12.20 -10.61
CA GLY A 596 -43.38 -12.57 -10.10
C GLY A 596 -44.53 -11.68 -10.68
N SER A 597 -44.22 -10.49 -11.15
CA SER A 597 -45.10 -9.60 -11.89
C SER A 597 -45.48 -10.11 -13.31
N GLY A 598 -44.70 -11.09 -13.81
CA GLY A 598 -44.77 -11.57 -15.20
C GLY A 598 -43.85 -10.81 -16.16
N GLU A 599 -43.18 -9.76 -15.74
CA GLU A 599 -42.15 -9.06 -16.50
C GLU A 599 -40.94 -9.97 -16.76
N GLN A 600 -40.29 -9.79 -17.91
CA GLN A 600 -39.16 -10.63 -18.31
C GLN A 600 -37.93 -9.75 -18.58
N LEU A 601 -36.86 -10.01 -17.85
CA LEU A 601 -35.55 -9.39 -18.02
C LEU A 601 -34.58 -10.31 -18.79
N ALA A 602 -33.90 -9.78 -19.81
CA ALA A 602 -32.93 -10.52 -20.62
C ALA A 602 -31.82 -9.61 -21.13
N GLY A 603 -30.71 -10.19 -21.62
CA GLY A 603 -29.61 -9.43 -22.21
C GLY A 603 -28.97 -8.42 -21.24
N ALA A 604 -28.89 -7.15 -21.64
CA ALA A 604 -28.23 -6.10 -20.85
C ALA A 604 -28.91 -5.83 -19.50
N ASP A 605 -30.23 -5.88 -19.44
CA ASP A 605 -30.99 -5.62 -18.20
C ASP A 605 -30.77 -6.76 -17.20
N LEU A 606 -30.73 -8.00 -17.66
CA LEU A 606 -30.38 -9.16 -16.82
C LEU A 606 -28.93 -9.08 -16.34
N LEU A 607 -28.01 -8.69 -17.21
CA LEU A 607 -26.60 -8.51 -16.84
C LEU A 607 -26.42 -7.45 -15.75
N ALA A 608 -27.08 -6.29 -15.90
CA ALA A 608 -27.04 -5.23 -14.90
C ALA A 608 -27.59 -5.71 -13.54
N LEU A 609 -28.68 -6.46 -13.53
CA LEU A 609 -29.23 -7.06 -12.32
C LEU A 609 -28.26 -8.06 -11.68
N VAL A 610 -27.62 -8.92 -12.49
CA VAL A 610 -26.63 -9.89 -12.01
C VAL A 610 -25.39 -9.21 -11.42
N GLN A 611 -24.93 -8.10 -12.00
CA GLN A 611 -23.82 -7.30 -11.44
C GLN A 611 -24.23 -6.65 -10.10
N THR A 612 -25.47 -6.20 -9.98
CA THR A 612 -26.01 -5.71 -8.71
C THR A 612 -26.10 -6.85 -7.68
N ALA A 613 -26.55 -8.03 -8.09
CA ALA A 613 -26.59 -9.23 -7.24
C ALA A 613 -25.17 -9.69 -6.80
N ARG A 614 -24.19 -9.63 -7.69
CA ARG A 614 -22.77 -9.87 -7.38
C ARG A 614 -22.27 -8.93 -6.28
N SER A 615 -22.56 -7.65 -6.42
CA SER A 615 -22.18 -6.65 -5.42
C SER A 615 -22.89 -6.85 -4.09
N ALA A 616 -24.18 -7.22 -4.11
CA ALA A 616 -24.92 -7.58 -2.88
C ALA A 616 -24.35 -8.84 -2.24
N LYS A 617 -24.01 -9.87 -3.02
CA LYS A 617 -23.35 -11.10 -2.53
C LYS A 617 -22.03 -10.78 -1.82
N ALA A 618 -21.19 -9.94 -2.39
CA ALA A 618 -19.93 -9.56 -1.76
C ALA A 618 -20.12 -8.90 -0.39
N ASN A 619 -21.15 -8.05 -0.22
CA ASN A 619 -21.49 -7.49 1.09
C ASN A 619 -22.01 -8.58 2.05
N VAL A 620 -22.89 -9.48 1.57
CA VAL A 620 -23.41 -10.59 2.40
C VAL A 620 -22.31 -11.52 2.84
N ASP A 621 -21.38 -11.89 1.95
CA ASP A 621 -20.26 -12.80 2.27
C ASP A 621 -19.38 -12.23 3.41
N ARG A 622 -19.10 -10.92 3.42
CA ARG A 622 -18.36 -10.28 4.51
C ARG A 622 -19.11 -10.28 5.85
N LEU A 623 -20.43 -10.23 5.80
CA LEU A 623 -21.29 -10.30 6.99
C LEU A 623 -21.58 -11.75 7.44
N ALA A 624 -21.33 -12.74 6.59
CA ALA A 624 -21.71 -14.15 6.81
C ALA A 624 -20.98 -14.82 8.00
N ALA A 625 -19.90 -14.21 8.49
CA ALA A 625 -19.24 -14.65 9.72
C ALA A 625 -20.13 -14.49 10.97
N ARG A 626 -21.14 -13.58 10.94
CA ARG A 626 -22.03 -13.29 12.09
C ARG A 626 -23.38 -13.96 12.01
N ALA A 627 -23.91 -14.13 10.80
CA ALA A 627 -25.22 -14.75 10.61
C ALA A 627 -25.27 -15.46 9.25
N PRO A 628 -26.18 -16.43 9.05
CA PRO A 628 -26.30 -17.13 7.77
C PRO A 628 -26.60 -16.19 6.60
N ALA A 629 -25.88 -16.36 5.49
CA ALA A 629 -25.96 -15.51 4.30
C ALA A 629 -27.39 -15.29 3.82
N PHE A 630 -28.20 -16.36 3.73
CA PHE A 630 -29.61 -16.27 3.30
C PHE A 630 -30.45 -15.41 4.24
N ALA A 631 -30.14 -15.44 5.56
CA ALA A 631 -30.89 -14.66 6.54
C ALA A 631 -30.55 -13.17 6.44
N ILE A 632 -29.27 -12.83 6.22
CA ILE A 632 -28.82 -11.45 5.98
C ILE A 632 -29.46 -10.90 4.69
N GLU A 633 -29.44 -11.68 3.61
CA GLU A 633 -30.06 -11.30 2.35
C GLU A 633 -31.56 -11.04 2.50
N GLN A 634 -32.30 -11.97 3.10
CA GLN A 634 -33.75 -11.84 3.24
C GLN A 634 -34.15 -10.73 4.21
N ALA A 635 -33.35 -10.48 5.25
CA ALA A 635 -33.51 -9.32 6.12
C ALA A 635 -33.28 -7.99 5.36
N ALA A 636 -32.25 -7.95 4.53
CA ALA A 636 -31.98 -6.79 3.68
C ALA A 636 -33.11 -6.50 2.69
N LEU A 637 -33.62 -7.54 2.02
CA LEU A 637 -34.75 -7.41 1.08
C LEU A 637 -36.07 -7.03 1.77
N ALA A 638 -36.21 -7.34 3.07
CA ALA A 638 -37.33 -6.89 3.88
C ALA A 638 -37.17 -5.45 4.43
N GLY A 639 -36.04 -4.79 4.11
CA GLY A 639 -35.71 -3.45 4.64
C GLY A 639 -35.24 -3.42 6.09
N LEU A 640 -34.94 -4.58 6.71
CA LEU A 640 -34.61 -4.69 8.12
C LEU A 640 -33.23 -4.11 8.48
N LEU A 641 -32.34 -3.95 7.52
CA LEU A 641 -31.03 -3.31 7.71
C LEU A 641 -31.08 -1.78 7.69
N GLY A 642 -32.29 -1.18 7.51
CA GLY A 642 -32.55 0.26 7.58
C GLY A 642 -33.18 0.67 8.90
N GLU A 643 -33.46 1.97 9.08
CA GLU A 643 -33.98 2.53 10.34
C GLU A 643 -35.39 2.06 10.71
N ASP A 644 -36.25 1.69 9.74
CA ASP A 644 -37.68 1.36 9.93
C ASP A 644 -38.01 -0.10 9.62
N GLY A 645 -37.10 -1.05 9.86
CA GLY A 645 -37.27 -2.45 9.49
C GLY A 645 -38.32 -3.23 10.31
N ASP A 646 -39.17 -4.02 9.61
CA ASP A 646 -40.15 -4.91 10.25
C ASP A 646 -39.60 -6.37 10.33
N PRO A 647 -39.33 -6.90 11.55
CA PRO A 647 -38.86 -8.28 11.71
C PRO A 647 -39.88 -9.33 11.27
N ALA A 648 -41.19 -8.99 11.25
CA ALA A 648 -42.21 -9.92 10.76
C ALA A 648 -42.14 -10.07 9.23
N ALA A 649 -41.89 -9.02 8.52
CA ALA A 649 -41.68 -9.06 7.07
C ALA A 649 -40.43 -9.88 6.69
N ALA A 650 -39.32 -9.72 7.45
CA ALA A 650 -38.13 -10.52 7.26
C ALA A 650 -38.37 -12.02 7.56
N ALA A 651 -39.11 -12.35 8.61
CA ALA A 651 -39.52 -13.73 8.93
C ALA A 651 -40.39 -14.36 7.83
N GLN A 652 -41.28 -13.60 7.19
CA GLN A 652 -42.04 -14.08 6.04
C GLN A 652 -41.13 -14.44 4.86
N ARG A 653 -40.12 -13.61 4.59
CA ARG A 653 -39.14 -13.90 3.54
C ARG A 653 -38.27 -15.10 3.85
N LEU A 654 -37.87 -15.31 5.11
CA LEU A 654 -37.14 -16.49 5.54
C LEU A 654 -37.93 -17.78 5.30
N ASN A 655 -39.25 -17.73 5.35
CA ASN A 655 -40.11 -18.88 5.05
C ASN A 655 -40.07 -19.33 3.60
N LEU A 656 -39.53 -18.53 2.65
CA LEU A 656 -39.28 -18.96 1.26
C LEU A 656 -38.22 -20.08 1.18
N TYR A 657 -37.42 -20.25 2.23
CA TYR A 657 -36.40 -21.28 2.35
C TYR A 657 -36.83 -22.43 3.28
N ALA A 658 -38.08 -22.45 3.76
CA ALA A 658 -38.58 -23.52 4.62
C ALA A 658 -38.82 -24.80 3.79
N GLU A 659 -38.37 -25.94 4.31
CA GLU A 659 -38.60 -27.26 3.75
C GLU A 659 -39.93 -27.84 4.27
N GLU A 660 -40.42 -28.85 3.59
CA GLU A 660 -41.65 -29.55 4.02
C GLU A 660 -41.46 -30.17 5.42
N GLY A 661 -42.31 -29.78 6.36
CA GLY A 661 -42.23 -30.21 7.77
C GLY A 661 -41.47 -29.27 8.70
N ASP A 662 -40.89 -28.18 8.17
CA ASP A 662 -40.33 -27.12 9.01
C ASP A 662 -41.44 -26.20 9.57
N GLY A 663 -41.30 -25.74 10.82
CA GLY A 663 -42.17 -24.71 11.38
C GLY A 663 -41.83 -23.32 10.77
N PRO A 664 -42.79 -22.40 10.75
CA PRO A 664 -42.55 -21.06 10.26
C PRO A 664 -41.57 -20.27 11.13
N TRP A 665 -40.79 -19.41 10.48
CA TRP A 665 -39.96 -18.42 11.16
C TRP A 665 -40.85 -17.31 11.79
N SER A 666 -40.50 -16.91 12.97
CA SER A 666 -41.00 -15.70 13.65
C SER A 666 -39.84 -14.77 13.98
N GLY A 667 -40.05 -13.49 13.81
CA GLY A 667 -39.02 -12.45 14.05
C GLY A 667 -39.44 -11.50 15.16
N ALA A 668 -38.52 -11.10 16.00
CA ALA A 668 -38.75 -10.11 17.07
C ALA A 668 -37.46 -9.29 17.31
N ALA A 669 -37.61 -8.09 17.86
CA ALA A 669 -36.48 -7.31 18.34
C ALA A 669 -35.80 -8.03 19.52
N ALA A 670 -34.48 -8.06 19.54
CA ALA A 670 -33.70 -8.67 20.62
C ALA A 670 -33.52 -7.67 21.79
N ALA A 671 -33.50 -8.19 23.01
CA ALA A 671 -33.35 -7.36 24.22
C ALA A 671 -31.97 -6.67 24.31
N THR A 672 -30.96 -7.20 23.62
CA THR A 672 -29.58 -6.71 23.56
C THR A 672 -29.32 -5.81 22.36
N GLY A 673 -30.35 -5.39 21.62
CA GLY A 673 -30.23 -4.73 20.33
C GLY A 673 -30.24 -5.73 19.16
N GLY A 674 -30.68 -5.24 17.97
CA GLY A 674 -30.84 -6.09 16.80
C GLY A 674 -32.09 -6.94 16.78
N TYR A 675 -32.09 -8.06 16.04
CA TYR A 675 -33.25 -8.91 15.77
C TYR A 675 -32.95 -10.40 15.97
N VAL A 676 -33.94 -11.15 16.47
CA VAL A 676 -33.88 -12.60 16.63
C VAL A 676 -34.98 -13.26 15.81
N PHE A 677 -34.64 -14.27 15.02
CA PHE A 677 -35.58 -15.12 14.28
C PHE A 677 -35.55 -16.52 14.89
N THR A 678 -36.72 -17.08 15.13
CA THR A 678 -36.88 -18.42 15.71
C THR A 678 -37.85 -19.25 14.93
N ARG A 679 -37.58 -20.56 14.79
CA ARG A 679 -38.51 -21.58 14.28
C ARG A 679 -38.34 -22.89 15.00
N MET A 680 -39.33 -23.73 14.86
CA MET A 680 -39.24 -25.15 15.27
C MET A 680 -38.94 -26.02 14.04
N ARG A 681 -37.81 -26.71 14.07
CA ARG A 681 -37.42 -27.66 13.02
C ARG A 681 -37.32 -29.06 13.61
N ARG A 682 -38.20 -29.98 13.18
CA ARG A 682 -38.20 -31.38 13.65
C ARG A 682 -38.17 -31.54 15.21
N GLY A 683 -38.85 -30.62 15.89
CA GLY A 683 -38.90 -30.62 17.37
C GLY A 683 -37.75 -29.92 18.07
N VAL A 684 -36.80 -29.36 17.33
CA VAL A 684 -35.67 -28.54 17.85
C VAL A 684 -35.94 -27.06 17.55
N SER A 685 -35.70 -26.20 18.54
CA SER A 685 -35.75 -24.74 18.32
C SER A 685 -34.48 -24.28 17.64
N GLU A 686 -34.62 -23.66 16.49
CA GLU A 686 -33.54 -23.04 15.73
C GLU A 686 -33.68 -21.51 15.85
N SER A 687 -32.56 -20.82 16.05
CA SER A 687 -32.56 -19.36 16.18
C SER A 687 -31.45 -18.74 15.34
N ILE A 688 -31.73 -17.59 14.70
CA ILE A 688 -30.78 -16.74 13.97
C ILE A 688 -30.85 -15.37 14.64
N VAL A 689 -29.67 -14.82 14.97
CA VAL A 689 -29.57 -13.48 15.57
C VAL A 689 -28.86 -12.56 14.56
N LEU A 690 -29.46 -11.41 14.28
CA LEU A 690 -28.83 -10.29 13.62
C LEU A 690 -28.57 -9.23 14.69
N ASP A 691 -27.34 -9.20 15.19
CA ASP A 691 -26.96 -8.33 16.28
C ASP A 691 -26.78 -6.86 15.85
N ASP A 692 -26.70 -5.97 16.81
CA ASP A 692 -26.59 -4.54 16.59
C ASP A 692 -25.31 -4.16 15.82
N LEU A 693 -24.21 -4.89 16.04
CA LEU A 693 -22.95 -4.69 15.33
C LEU A 693 -23.07 -5.03 13.84
N LEU A 694 -23.80 -6.11 13.50
CA LEU A 694 -24.07 -6.44 12.11
C LEU A 694 -24.91 -5.36 11.43
N LEU A 695 -25.95 -4.86 12.10
CA LEU A 695 -26.86 -3.87 11.53
C LEU A 695 -26.17 -2.53 11.21
N HIS A 696 -25.21 -2.12 12.02
CA HIS A 696 -24.46 -0.88 11.87
C HIS A 696 -23.16 -1.03 11.07
N ALA A 697 -22.82 -2.24 10.62
CA ALA A 697 -21.65 -2.45 9.77
C ALA A 697 -21.80 -1.72 8.42
N ALA A 698 -20.71 -1.20 7.89
CA ALA A 698 -20.70 -0.50 6.59
C ALA A 698 -21.27 -1.36 5.45
N ASP A 699 -20.96 -2.66 5.45
CA ASP A 699 -21.49 -3.60 4.47
C ASP A 699 -23.00 -3.80 4.59
N ALA A 700 -23.54 -3.75 5.81
CA ALA A 700 -25.01 -3.78 6.01
C ALA A 700 -25.69 -2.52 5.50
N LEU A 701 -25.11 -1.35 5.74
CA LEU A 701 -25.60 -0.07 5.22
C LEU A 701 -25.57 -0.03 3.68
N ARG A 702 -24.45 -0.46 3.09
CA ARG A 702 -24.35 -0.58 1.62
C ARG A 702 -25.33 -1.58 1.04
N LEU A 703 -25.55 -2.69 1.73
CA LEU A 703 -26.53 -3.71 1.35
C LEU A 703 -27.96 -3.18 1.46
N ALA A 704 -28.28 -2.42 2.51
CA ALA A 704 -29.60 -1.79 2.69
C ALA A 704 -29.95 -0.84 1.53
N GLU A 705 -29.00 -0.01 1.07
CA GLU A 705 -29.20 0.88 -0.07
C GLU A 705 -29.47 0.09 -1.36
N ARG A 706 -28.64 -0.92 -1.66
CA ARG A 706 -28.82 -1.77 -2.84
C ARG A 706 -30.12 -2.57 -2.79
N SER A 707 -30.50 -2.99 -1.60
CA SER A 707 -31.72 -3.80 -1.39
C SER A 707 -33.01 -3.04 -1.72
N LYS A 708 -33.03 -1.71 -1.69
CA LYS A 708 -34.19 -0.92 -2.10
C LYS A 708 -34.64 -1.22 -3.55
N LEU A 709 -33.66 -1.38 -4.45
CA LEU A 709 -33.92 -1.76 -5.85
C LEU A 709 -34.22 -3.26 -5.97
N LEU A 710 -33.47 -4.10 -5.29
CA LEU A 710 -33.57 -5.56 -5.33
C LEU A 710 -34.87 -6.05 -4.70
N ALA A 711 -35.40 -5.37 -3.67
CA ALA A 711 -36.64 -5.75 -2.99
C ALA A 711 -37.85 -5.74 -3.96
N GLN A 712 -37.91 -4.77 -4.86
CA GLN A 712 -38.98 -4.70 -5.89
C GLN A 712 -38.88 -5.87 -6.87
N THR A 713 -37.64 -6.21 -7.29
CA THR A 713 -37.38 -7.31 -8.22
C THR A 713 -37.72 -8.68 -7.63
N PHE A 714 -37.45 -8.86 -6.34
CA PHE A 714 -37.63 -10.13 -5.62
C PHE A 714 -38.76 -10.07 -4.59
N GLU A 715 -39.77 -9.25 -4.81
CA GLU A 715 -40.98 -9.21 -3.95
C GLU A 715 -41.60 -10.62 -3.82
N THR A 716 -41.61 -11.35 -4.92
CA THR A 716 -41.99 -12.76 -4.98
C THR A 716 -40.89 -13.54 -5.70
N PRO A 717 -40.77 -14.88 -5.48
CA PRO A 717 -39.78 -15.69 -6.18
C PRO A 717 -39.87 -15.54 -7.70
N ALA A 718 -38.71 -15.27 -8.33
CA ALA A 718 -38.59 -15.15 -9.78
C ALA A 718 -38.17 -16.50 -10.37
N ARG A 719 -38.21 -16.61 -11.70
CA ARG A 719 -37.82 -17.82 -12.42
C ARG A 719 -36.74 -17.51 -13.43
N PHE A 720 -35.56 -18.02 -13.19
CA PHE A 720 -34.44 -17.94 -14.12
C PHE A 720 -34.52 -19.09 -15.12
N LEU A 721 -34.67 -18.73 -16.39
CA LEU A 721 -34.78 -19.67 -17.51
C LEU A 721 -33.55 -19.56 -18.39
N ARG A 722 -32.86 -20.69 -18.61
CA ARG A 722 -31.85 -20.79 -19.66
C ARG A 722 -32.03 -22.12 -20.43
N ARG A 723 -32.24 -22.04 -21.73
CA ARG A 723 -32.66 -23.18 -22.56
C ARG A 723 -33.91 -23.85 -21.94
N ASP A 724 -33.81 -25.14 -21.58
CA ASP A 724 -34.93 -25.91 -21.04
C ASP A 724 -34.95 -25.99 -19.50
N LYS A 725 -33.97 -25.36 -18.81
CA LYS A 725 -33.90 -25.39 -17.33
C LYS A 725 -34.49 -24.14 -16.75
N VAL A 726 -35.49 -24.33 -15.90
CA VAL A 726 -36.05 -23.30 -15.03
C VAL A 726 -35.50 -23.48 -13.62
N THR A 727 -34.98 -22.42 -13.03
CA THR A 727 -34.52 -22.39 -11.63
C THR A 727 -35.30 -21.30 -10.89
N GLU A 728 -35.89 -21.64 -9.75
CA GLU A 728 -36.52 -20.66 -8.87
C GLU A 728 -35.46 -19.84 -8.15
N VAL A 729 -35.69 -18.53 -8.07
CA VAL A 729 -34.76 -17.55 -7.55
C VAL A 729 -35.50 -16.67 -6.53
N ARG A 730 -35.10 -16.70 -5.26
CA ARG A 730 -35.76 -16.04 -4.13
C ARG A 730 -35.09 -14.72 -3.76
N GLY A 731 -33.89 -14.49 -4.28
CA GLY A 731 -33.08 -13.33 -4.00
C GLY A 731 -31.87 -13.20 -4.90
N PRO A 732 -31.05 -12.16 -4.73
CA PRO A 732 -29.85 -11.92 -5.52
C PRO A 732 -28.81 -13.03 -5.42
N LEU A 733 -28.65 -13.69 -4.26
CA LEU A 733 -27.71 -14.82 -4.11
C LEU A 733 -28.13 -16.02 -4.98
N ASP A 734 -29.41 -16.38 -4.94
CA ASP A 734 -29.96 -17.45 -5.76
C ASP A 734 -29.80 -17.13 -7.26
N LEU A 735 -30.05 -15.87 -7.67
CA LEU A 735 -29.85 -15.42 -9.06
C LEU A 735 -28.39 -15.58 -9.48
N PHE A 736 -27.46 -15.05 -8.69
CA PHE A 736 -26.04 -15.15 -8.97
C PHE A 736 -25.61 -16.61 -9.12
N ASN A 737 -25.98 -17.47 -8.18
CA ASN A 737 -25.64 -18.89 -8.19
C ASN A 737 -26.24 -19.62 -9.41
N ALA A 738 -27.49 -19.30 -9.78
CA ALA A 738 -28.15 -19.87 -10.95
C ALA A 738 -27.46 -19.49 -12.26
N VAL A 739 -27.02 -18.22 -12.38
CA VAL A 739 -26.27 -17.72 -13.52
C VAL A 739 -24.90 -18.37 -13.61
N MET A 740 -24.18 -18.45 -12.49
CA MET A 740 -22.85 -19.11 -12.42
C MET A 740 -22.93 -20.60 -12.80
N GLU A 741 -23.92 -21.33 -12.29
CA GLU A 741 -24.15 -22.73 -12.66
C GLU A 741 -24.50 -22.86 -14.15
N ALA A 742 -25.32 -21.95 -14.64
CA ALA A 742 -25.68 -21.91 -16.05
C ALA A 742 -24.49 -21.63 -16.97
N GLY A 743 -23.60 -20.70 -16.57
CA GLY A 743 -22.35 -20.35 -17.26
C GLY A 743 -21.38 -21.53 -17.36
N ARG A 744 -21.26 -22.32 -16.30
CA ARG A 744 -20.37 -23.49 -16.27
C ARG A 744 -20.80 -24.64 -17.18
N ARG A 745 -22.06 -24.70 -17.58
CA ARG A 745 -22.60 -25.82 -18.38
C ARG A 745 -22.00 -25.88 -19.77
N GLY A 746 -21.39 -27.01 -20.08
CA GLY A 746 -20.76 -27.26 -21.39
C GLY A 746 -19.39 -26.63 -21.55
N LEU A 747 -18.81 -26.06 -20.47
CA LEU A 747 -17.44 -25.66 -20.43
C LEU A 747 -16.55 -26.75 -19.81
N SER A 748 -15.38 -26.93 -20.38
CA SER A 748 -14.25 -27.61 -19.74
C SER A 748 -13.33 -26.55 -19.16
N ILE A 749 -13.25 -26.49 -17.84
CA ILE A 749 -12.40 -25.54 -17.13
C ILE A 749 -11.20 -26.33 -16.58
N GLN A 750 -10.00 -25.97 -17.04
CA GLN A 750 -8.74 -26.49 -16.56
C GLN A 750 -8.07 -25.41 -15.70
N ARG A 751 -7.65 -25.77 -14.49
CA ARG A 751 -6.81 -24.93 -13.65
C ARG A 751 -5.36 -25.33 -13.83
N TYR A 752 -4.48 -24.38 -14.10
CA TYR A 752 -3.04 -24.57 -14.16
C TYR A 752 -2.42 -24.37 -12.76
N LYS A 753 -1.67 -25.36 -12.30
CA LYS A 753 -0.93 -25.27 -11.03
C LYS A 753 0.55 -24.89 -11.25
N GLY A 754 1.10 -25.22 -12.41
CA GLY A 754 2.48 -24.94 -12.74
C GLY A 754 2.73 -24.63 -14.21
N LEU A 755 3.78 -23.86 -14.47
CA LEU A 755 4.24 -23.48 -15.81
C LEU A 755 4.68 -24.68 -16.64
N GLY A 756 5.09 -25.78 -15.97
CA GLY A 756 5.43 -27.04 -16.62
C GLY A 756 4.26 -27.74 -17.28
N GLU A 757 3.02 -27.38 -16.94
CA GLU A 757 1.79 -27.89 -17.56
C GLU A 757 1.46 -27.19 -18.89
N MET A 758 2.12 -26.05 -19.18
CA MET A 758 1.95 -25.30 -20.41
C MET A 758 2.97 -25.73 -21.45
N ASN A 759 2.50 -25.96 -22.68
CA ASN A 759 3.39 -26.13 -23.81
C ASN A 759 3.98 -24.77 -24.26
N PRO A 760 5.03 -24.73 -25.11
CA PRO A 760 5.67 -23.48 -25.51
C PRO A 760 4.73 -22.46 -26.16
N ASP A 761 3.77 -22.90 -27.00
CA ASP A 761 2.84 -22.00 -27.66
C ASP A 761 1.89 -21.33 -26.64
N GLN A 762 1.38 -22.12 -25.70
CA GLN A 762 0.53 -21.62 -24.62
C GLN A 762 1.27 -20.61 -23.73
N LEU A 763 2.53 -20.91 -23.38
CA LEU A 763 3.35 -20.03 -22.57
C LEU A 763 3.69 -18.72 -23.29
N TRP A 764 3.89 -18.78 -24.61
CA TRP A 764 4.05 -17.59 -25.46
C TRP A 764 2.79 -16.73 -25.43
N GLU A 765 1.66 -17.30 -25.83
CA GLU A 765 0.37 -16.61 -25.98
C GLU A 765 -0.13 -15.95 -24.70
N THR A 766 0.30 -16.42 -23.54
CA THR A 766 -0.25 -15.97 -22.24
C THR A 766 0.72 -15.18 -21.37
N THR A 767 2.05 -15.45 -21.50
CA THR A 767 3.00 -14.99 -20.47
C THR A 767 4.23 -14.28 -21.05
N LEU A 768 4.67 -14.65 -22.27
CA LEU A 768 5.88 -14.08 -22.86
C LEU A 768 5.57 -13.03 -23.91
N ASP A 769 4.44 -13.12 -24.62
CA ASP A 769 4.03 -12.14 -25.62
C ASP A 769 3.73 -10.80 -24.93
N VAL A 770 4.40 -9.75 -25.39
CA VAL A 770 4.29 -8.39 -24.83
C VAL A 770 2.86 -7.84 -24.92
N GLU A 771 2.13 -8.23 -25.98
CA GLU A 771 0.76 -7.74 -26.23
C GLU A 771 -0.30 -8.48 -25.41
N ALA A 772 0.00 -9.69 -24.92
CA ALA A 772 -0.96 -10.56 -24.23
C ALA A 772 -0.70 -10.70 -22.71
N ARG A 773 0.55 -10.56 -22.30
CA ARG A 773 0.99 -10.84 -20.92
C ARG A 773 0.57 -9.78 -19.92
N THR A 774 0.40 -10.19 -18.67
CA THR A 774 0.28 -9.31 -17.51
C THR A 774 1.51 -9.48 -16.60
N LEU A 775 2.12 -8.35 -16.21
CA LEU A 775 3.25 -8.31 -15.29
C LEU A 775 2.91 -7.41 -14.10
N LEU A 776 3.20 -7.88 -12.90
CA LEU A 776 3.12 -7.09 -11.68
C LEU A 776 4.49 -6.45 -11.41
N GLN A 777 4.59 -5.14 -11.42
CA GLN A 777 5.81 -4.43 -11.04
C GLN A 777 6.00 -4.47 -9.53
N VAL A 778 7.19 -4.86 -9.07
CA VAL A 778 7.52 -4.89 -7.64
C VAL A 778 7.87 -3.47 -7.19
N LYS A 779 7.17 -3.00 -6.16
CA LYS A 779 7.39 -1.68 -5.53
C LYS A 779 7.54 -1.86 -4.02
N VAL A 780 8.30 -0.98 -3.38
CA VAL A 780 8.41 -0.89 -1.91
C VAL A 780 7.83 0.46 -1.50
N SER A 781 6.70 0.44 -0.81
CA SER A 781 6.04 1.65 -0.31
C SER A 781 6.70 2.15 0.97
N HIS A 782 6.93 1.23 1.91
CA HIS A 782 7.54 1.48 3.23
C HIS A 782 8.70 0.51 3.43
N ALA A 783 9.91 1.05 3.63
CA ALA A 783 11.13 0.23 3.71
C ALA A 783 11.19 -0.60 5.00
N ASP A 784 10.66 -0.07 6.10
CA ASP A 784 10.61 -0.75 7.40
C ASP A 784 9.59 -1.88 7.44
N ASP A 785 8.41 -1.71 6.82
CA ASP A 785 7.43 -2.80 6.66
C ASP A 785 8.01 -3.94 5.82
N ALA A 786 8.73 -3.60 4.75
CA ALA A 786 9.40 -4.60 3.93
C ALA A 786 10.51 -5.30 4.72
N ASP A 787 11.30 -4.56 5.52
CA ASP A 787 12.34 -5.12 6.40
C ASP A 787 11.74 -6.07 7.44
N ASP A 788 10.66 -5.66 8.13
CA ASP A 788 9.96 -6.49 9.10
C ASP A 788 9.38 -7.76 8.45
N MET A 789 8.74 -7.62 7.29
CA MET A 789 8.16 -8.75 6.56
C MET A 789 9.22 -9.78 6.15
N PHE A 790 10.33 -9.34 5.55
CA PHE A 790 11.42 -10.26 5.20
C PHE A 790 12.07 -10.86 6.43
N THR A 791 12.27 -10.11 7.50
CA THR A 791 12.82 -10.61 8.75
C THR A 791 11.92 -11.66 9.41
N ARG A 792 10.60 -11.43 9.46
CA ARG A 792 9.63 -12.40 10.00
C ARG A 792 9.54 -13.66 9.16
N LEU A 793 9.41 -13.52 7.85
CA LEU A 793 9.21 -14.67 6.94
C LEU A 793 10.51 -15.47 6.75
N MET A 794 11.65 -14.79 6.62
CA MET A 794 12.92 -15.38 6.17
C MET A 794 14.01 -15.40 7.23
N GLY A 795 13.83 -14.71 8.37
CA GLY A 795 14.78 -14.63 9.46
C GLY A 795 14.96 -15.93 10.27
N ASP A 796 15.85 -15.89 11.26
CA ASP A 796 16.22 -17.05 12.07
C ASP A 796 15.18 -17.40 13.14
N LEU A 797 14.51 -16.39 13.71
CA LEU A 797 13.52 -16.60 14.75
C LEU A 797 12.25 -17.21 14.20
N VAL A 798 11.79 -18.30 14.82
CA VAL A 798 10.60 -19.04 14.38
C VAL A 798 9.32 -18.38 14.91
N GLU A 799 9.36 -17.82 16.11
CA GLU A 799 8.21 -17.28 16.81
C GLU A 799 7.50 -16.14 16.04
N PRO A 800 8.20 -15.10 15.54
CA PRO A 800 7.56 -14.04 14.77
C PRO A 800 6.86 -14.55 13.51
N ARG A 801 7.42 -15.62 12.89
CA ARG A 801 6.79 -16.26 11.71
C ARG A 801 5.54 -17.04 12.08
N ARG A 802 5.56 -17.73 13.22
CA ARG A 802 4.39 -18.46 13.74
C ARG A 802 3.26 -17.49 14.08
N GLU A 803 3.56 -16.41 14.76
CA GLU A 803 2.60 -15.35 15.07
C GLU A 803 2.00 -14.77 13.79
N PHE A 804 2.83 -14.41 12.82
CA PHE A 804 2.36 -13.91 11.52
C PHE A 804 1.38 -14.88 10.83
N ILE A 805 1.67 -16.19 10.83
CA ILE A 805 0.79 -17.21 10.25
C ILE A 805 -0.54 -17.28 11.03
N GLN A 806 -0.51 -17.19 12.35
CA GLN A 806 -1.70 -17.23 13.18
C GLN A 806 -2.58 -16.00 12.98
N ASP A 807 -1.98 -14.82 12.95
CA ASP A 807 -2.68 -13.53 12.76
C ASP A 807 -3.39 -13.42 11.40
N ASN A 808 -2.82 -14.07 10.37
CA ASN A 808 -3.34 -14.03 9.00
C ASN A 808 -4.01 -15.35 8.57
N ALA A 809 -4.28 -16.26 9.50
CA ALA A 809 -4.80 -17.59 9.18
C ALA A 809 -6.21 -17.57 8.56
N LEU A 810 -7.02 -16.57 8.92
CA LEU A 810 -8.38 -16.41 8.39
C LEU A 810 -8.40 -15.77 6.98
N ASP A 811 -7.36 -15.01 6.64
CA ASP A 811 -7.22 -14.36 5.34
C ASP A 811 -6.47 -15.23 4.33
N ALA A 812 -5.89 -16.33 4.79
CA ALA A 812 -5.09 -17.20 3.96
C ALA A 812 -5.97 -18.10 3.06
N GLU A 813 -5.86 -17.91 1.74
CA GLU A 813 -6.38 -18.88 0.78
C GLU A 813 -5.43 -20.08 0.72
N VAL A 814 -5.87 -21.22 1.22
CA VAL A 814 -5.10 -22.46 1.18
C VAL A 814 -5.55 -23.27 -0.02
N ASP A 815 -4.64 -23.51 -0.96
CA ASP A 815 -4.88 -24.41 -2.09
C ASP A 815 -4.77 -25.87 -1.58
N VAL A 816 -5.92 -26.44 -1.16
CA VAL A 816 -6.03 -27.81 -0.64
C VAL A 816 -6.34 -28.78 -1.76
#